data_3d1ea9b9a77e82aa5853765251ad3d62
#
_entry.id   3d1ea9b9a77e82aa5853765251ad3d62
#
_cell.length_a   1.000
_cell.length_b   1.000
_cell.length_c   1.000
_cell.angle_alpha   90.00
_cell.angle_beta   90.00
_cell.angle_gamma   90.00
#
_symmetry.space_group_name_H-M   'P 1'
#
loop_
_entity.id
_entity.type
_entity.pdbx_description
1 polymer ?
#
loop_
_entity_poly.entity_id
_entity_poly.type
_entity_poly.pdbx_seq_one_letter_code
_entity_poly.pdbx_strand_id
1 'polypeptide(L)'
;MFTHTKNILDAAGFGHVVLVGGGGGTILPSEIRHLRDSGIARIYSPDDGRDLGLTGMVQDAIDLVRDLDLNSESRFADLDGVRCEDHAGVSKLLTYAENFDSNLPLSDFVADATCPVIGLTGTGGAGKSSLTDELVLRILRDNPETRIALLATDPTRKRTGGALLGDRIRMNSLRKKGIFMRSFASRDSGRELSNAIERSIEVCKSVGFDLLIVETSGIGQGDDAITEIADVSLYVTTREYGAPSQLEKLAALDFADIVVLNKFDRPGAEDALTEIRKQVRRNRELWDHDDSDLPVVPTVASRFADAGVDRLWGDVSNLINQRFKTKYKALEAKMSENGLPERSQPLPPSRHGYLLEVSNCIKGYHRDTESQAALASTIQDLENSASKMRDSGKEQACLDLLEEAGKLRGQLGDEVIEGLVNLDKMAEDYASGKTDYRVRGKKIEVNTTRKTLSGLDLPRVALPEMSDWGDRLRWIRSENLPGAFPYTAGVFPFKREDELPVRMFAGEGSAERTNERYHFLANDQPFNRLSVAFDSPSLYGHDPATQLDIFGKVCESGVSISTVDEMDRLFEGFDLCAPNTSVSMTINGNYWWHLAAFFQVAQRQQVRIFKEQKGREPDPIEREEIKSFTLSNVRGTVQADQLKEAMGQNTLVFNLDTSLRMMGDVAEFYVNNSIKNHYFVSISGYHIAEAGANPVTQAALTLANGLTYVELFRARGLDPDKFLRNFSWFFSNGMDPEYAVIGRVARRIWSIAMREMYNVGERGQKLKYHIQSSGRSLHAQEYTWNDYRTTLQALYALADNANSLHTNSRDEAFGTPTQETVRDAVAIQLILSREYGLLQNENPLQGSHITTWLTENVEKEILNIFEEMNRRGGVLGSLEVNYQRNRIQDESMFYEHRKHTGDIPIVGVNTFQDPDSMSLSADEADAFNLDVTRSDNEEKEMVIARNSEFKKMHSKKAELGLERLKETAREGGNLFEVMMEIVEHCTVGQVTEALFETGGQFRRNM
;
A
#
# COMPACT_ATOMS: atom_id res chain seq x y z
N MET A 1 21.08 -3.39 14.81
CA MET A 1 20.53 -2.01 14.89
C MET A 1 20.87 -1.31 16.21
N PHE A 2 20.43 -1.78 17.37
CA PHE A 2 20.67 -1.12 18.67
C PHE A 2 22.15 -0.83 18.96
N THR A 3 23.03 -1.82 18.84
CA THR A 3 24.48 -1.66 19.04
C THR A 3 25.09 -0.65 18.07
N HIS A 4 24.67 -0.68 16.79
CA HIS A 4 25.10 0.28 15.78
C HIS A 4 24.65 1.70 16.13
N THR A 5 23.40 1.87 16.59
CA THR A 5 22.86 3.14 17.08
C THR A 5 23.68 3.68 18.26
N LYS A 6 23.96 2.82 19.24
CA LYS A 6 24.76 3.20 20.40
C LYS A 6 26.16 3.68 20.00
N ASN A 7 26.82 2.94 19.11
CA ASN A 7 28.17 3.29 18.64
C ASN A 7 28.20 4.65 17.91
N ILE A 8 27.19 4.94 17.09
CA ILE A 8 27.10 6.24 16.38
C ILE A 8 26.85 7.39 17.38
N LEU A 9 25.95 7.19 18.35
CA LEU A 9 25.70 8.20 19.40
C LEU A 9 26.94 8.46 20.25
N ASP A 10 27.67 7.42 20.64
CA ASP A 10 28.89 7.55 21.38
C ASP A 10 29.96 8.29 20.56
N ALA A 11 30.15 7.94 19.31
CA ALA A 11 31.10 8.60 18.41
C ALA A 11 30.76 10.08 18.15
N ALA A 12 29.45 10.41 18.17
CA ALA A 12 28.97 11.78 18.03
C ALA A 12 28.94 12.59 19.34
N GLY A 13 29.40 12.02 20.46
CA GLY A 13 29.42 12.68 21.77
C GLY A 13 28.08 12.67 22.53
N PHE A 14 27.11 11.84 22.06
CA PHE A 14 25.80 11.68 22.68
C PHE A 14 25.68 10.42 23.57
N GLY A 15 26.79 9.97 24.17
CA GLY A 15 26.81 8.77 25.01
C GLY A 15 25.87 8.80 26.21
N HIS A 16 25.41 9.99 26.61
CA HIS A 16 24.44 10.19 27.70
C HIS A 16 22.99 9.85 27.30
N VAL A 17 22.72 9.64 26.02
CA VAL A 17 21.37 9.28 25.54
C VAL A 17 21.04 7.86 25.99
N VAL A 18 19.94 7.72 26.73
CA VAL A 18 19.43 6.42 27.20
C VAL A 18 18.67 5.75 26.06
N LEU A 19 19.15 4.59 25.62
CA LEU A 19 18.50 3.78 24.62
C LEU A 19 17.62 2.73 25.32
N VAL A 20 16.33 2.78 24.97
CA VAL A 20 15.35 1.76 25.34
C VAL A 20 14.72 1.20 24.09
N GLY A 21 14.31 -0.05 24.11
CA GLY A 21 13.68 -0.70 22.97
C GLY A 21 12.71 -1.78 23.40
N GLY A 22 11.98 -2.31 22.42
CA GLY A 22 11.08 -3.42 22.60
C GLY A 22 10.68 -3.93 21.22
N GLY A 23 10.10 -5.10 21.18
CA GLY A 23 9.61 -5.68 19.93
C GLY A 23 8.81 -6.94 20.25
N GLY A 24 7.74 -7.15 19.51
CA GLY A 24 6.80 -8.23 19.76
C GLY A 24 7.37 -9.62 19.48
N GLY A 25 8.24 -10.13 20.35
CA GLY A 25 8.75 -11.50 20.31
C GLY A 25 9.90 -11.77 19.34
N THR A 26 10.47 -10.73 18.71
CA THR A 26 11.57 -10.92 17.73
C THR A 26 12.96 -10.75 18.31
N ILE A 27 13.09 -10.40 19.58
CA ILE A 27 14.38 -10.23 20.29
C ILE A 27 14.48 -11.33 21.34
N LEU A 28 15.43 -12.25 21.16
CA LEU A 28 15.61 -13.39 22.06
C LEU A 28 16.18 -12.95 23.42
N PRO A 29 15.93 -13.70 24.52
CA PRO A 29 16.50 -13.40 25.81
C PRO A 29 18.03 -13.29 25.82
N SER A 30 18.72 -14.14 25.06
CA SER A 30 20.17 -14.07 24.83
C SER A 30 20.59 -12.77 24.13
N GLU A 31 19.84 -12.33 23.12
CA GLU A 31 20.07 -11.07 22.45
C GLU A 31 19.84 -9.87 23.39
N ILE A 32 18.81 -9.92 24.24
CA ILE A 32 18.53 -8.89 25.25
C ILE A 32 19.71 -8.74 26.22
N ARG A 33 20.28 -9.85 26.69
CA ARG A 33 21.47 -9.82 27.56
C ARG A 33 22.66 -9.18 26.84
N HIS A 34 22.95 -9.62 25.61
CA HIS A 34 24.02 -9.04 24.81
C HIS A 34 23.85 -7.54 24.55
N LEU A 35 22.63 -7.09 24.28
CA LEU A 35 22.32 -5.68 24.07
C LEU A 35 22.52 -4.85 25.34
N ARG A 36 22.14 -5.37 26.50
CA ARG A 36 22.44 -4.72 27.82
C ARG A 36 23.92 -4.59 28.05
N ASP A 37 24.68 -5.65 27.81
CA ASP A 37 26.16 -5.63 27.95
C ASP A 37 26.80 -4.63 26.96
N SER A 38 26.15 -4.38 25.82
CA SER A 38 26.56 -3.37 24.84
C SER A 38 26.12 -1.94 25.20
N GLY A 39 25.53 -1.71 26.38
CA GLY A 39 25.14 -0.38 26.84
C GLY A 39 23.72 0.09 26.47
N ILE A 40 22.84 -0.83 26.04
CA ILE A 40 21.41 -0.53 25.88
C ILE A 40 20.73 -0.63 27.24
N ALA A 41 20.09 0.43 27.70
CA ALA A 41 19.60 0.53 29.06
C ALA A 41 18.47 -0.47 29.38
N ARG A 42 17.53 -0.65 28.44
CA ARG A 42 16.39 -1.55 28.59
C ARG A 42 15.88 -2.04 27.25
N ILE A 43 15.59 -3.34 27.18
CA ILE A 43 14.80 -3.95 26.10
C ILE A 43 13.59 -4.60 26.76
N TYR A 44 12.40 -4.17 26.39
CA TYR A 44 11.15 -4.71 26.89
C TYR A 44 10.76 -5.95 26.07
N SER A 45 10.63 -7.07 26.77
CA SER A 45 10.12 -8.32 26.24
C SER A 45 8.57 -8.36 26.27
N PRO A 46 7.93 -9.32 25.61
CA PRO A 46 6.49 -9.55 25.75
C PRO A 46 6.07 -9.84 27.21
N ASP A 47 6.94 -10.46 27.99
CA ASP A 47 6.72 -10.75 29.41
C ASP A 47 6.71 -9.46 30.22
N ASP A 48 7.69 -8.57 30.01
CA ASP A 48 7.66 -7.24 30.60
C ASP A 48 6.34 -6.51 30.30
N GLY A 49 5.80 -6.68 29.09
CA GLY A 49 4.50 -6.11 28.70
C GLY A 49 3.31 -6.68 29.47
N ARG A 50 3.36 -7.97 29.81
CA ARG A 50 2.33 -8.62 30.66
C ARG A 50 2.45 -8.21 32.13
N ASP A 51 3.66 -8.19 32.66
CA ASP A 51 3.91 -7.96 34.07
C ASP A 51 3.77 -6.49 34.47
N LEU A 52 4.32 -5.58 33.66
CA LEU A 52 4.34 -4.13 33.92
C LEU A 52 3.11 -3.42 33.31
N GLY A 53 2.56 -3.96 32.24
CA GLY A 53 1.59 -3.27 31.38
C GLY A 53 2.21 -2.05 30.69
N LEU A 54 1.49 -1.43 29.78
CA LEU A 54 1.97 -0.26 29.01
C LEU A 54 2.37 0.91 29.94
N THR A 55 1.56 1.20 30.96
CA THR A 55 1.81 2.27 31.92
C THR A 55 3.08 2.01 32.74
N GLY A 56 3.30 0.76 33.19
CA GLY A 56 4.48 0.37 33.93
C GLY A 56 5.75 0.45 33.09
N MET A 57 5.71 0.03 31.83
CA MET A 57 6.86 0.17 30.91
C MET A 57 7.25 1.64 30.68
N VAL A 58 6.25 2.52 30.49
CA VAL A 58 6.50 3.96 30.37
C VAL A 58 7.10 4.54 31.66
N GLN A 59 6.58 4.12 32.80
CA GLN A 59 7.12 4.57 34.10
C GLN A 59 8.58 4.11 34.29
N ASP A 60 8.89 2.86 33.97
CA ASP A 60 10.26 2.31 34.02
C ASP A 60 11.22 3.13 33.11
N ALA A 61 10.79 3.45 31.89
CA ALA A 61 11.57 4.28 30.97
C ALA A 61 11.78 5.71 31.50
N ILE A 62 10.81 6.31 32.21
CA ILE A 62 10.94 7.60 32.88
C ILE A 62 11.93 7.49 34.01
N ASP A 63 11.86 6.43 34.82
CA ASP A 63 12.74 6.23 35.95
C ASP A 63 14.20 6.09 35.53
N LEU A 64 14.49 5.47 34.39
CA LEU A 64 15.84 5.37 33.81
C LEU A 64 16.48 6.73 33.48
N VAL A 65 15.70 7.76 33.21
CA VAL A 65 16.20 9.10 32.87
C VAL A 65 16.05 10.11 34.01
N ARG A 66 15.37 9.74 35.09
CA ARG A 66 15.08 10.65 36.24
C ARG A 66 16.32 11.19 36.92
N ASP A 67 17.34 10.34 37.06
CA ASP A 67 18.60 10.68 37.75
C ASP A 67 19.60 11.38 36.83
N LEU A 68 19.27 11.55 35.55
CA LEU A 68 20.07 12.31 34.61
C LEU A 68 19.79 13.80 34.83
N ASP A 69 20.79 14.56 35.28
CA ASP A 69 20.72 16.03 35.40
C ASP A 69 20.76 16.68 34.01
N LEU A 70 19.62 16.59 33.29
CA LEU A 70 19.46 17.10 31.93
C LEU A 70 19.40 18.62 31.86
N ASN A 71 19.15 19.29 33.01
CA ASN A 71 18.99 20.74 33.14
C ASN A 71 20.18 21.40 33.84
N SER A 72 21.30 20.72 34.05
CA SER A 72 22.50 21.31 34.61
C SER A 72 23.06 22.41 33.72
N GLU A 73 23.24 23.60 34.22
CA GLU A 73 23.87 24.71 33.47
C GLU A 73 25.25 24.34 32.91
N SER A 74 25.97 23.42 33.57
CA SER A 74 27.27 22.92 33.10
C SER A 74 27.23 22.27 31.72
N ARG A 75 26.08 21.77 31.28
CA ARG A 75 25.89 21.20 29.93
C ARG A 75 25.84 22.25 28.80
N PHE A 76 25.66 23.51 29.17
CA PHE A 76 25.54 24.65 28.28
C PHE A 76 26.77 25.57 28.34
N ALA A 77 27.87 25.15 28.98
CA ALA A 77 29.06 25.95 29.21
C ALA A 77 29.88 26.25 27.94
N ASP A 78 29.66 25.51 26.84
CA ASP A 78 30.51 25.56 25.64
C ASP A 78 29.66 25.93 24.40
N LEU A 79 28.96 27.07 24.47
CA LEU A 79 28.07 27.54 23.45
C LEU A 79 28.60 28.73 22.62
N ASP A 80 29.82 29.16 22.90
CA ASP A 80 30.48 30.27 22.22
C ASP A 80 30.82 29.85 20.76
N GLY A 81 30.50 30.73 19.80
CA GLY A 81 30.86 30.54 18.37
C GLY A 81 29.97 29.52 17.62
N VAL A 82 28.87 29.06 18.18
CA VAL A 82 27.90 28.19 17.49
C VAL A 82 27.40 28.87 16.21
N ARG A 83 27.36 28.10 15.11
CA ARG A 83 26.86 28.56 13.81
C ARG A 83 25.66 27.68 13.39
N CYS A 84 24.88 28.16 12.41
CA CYS A 84 23.68 27.46 11.94
C CYS A 84 23.95 26.06 11.37
N GLU A 85 25.18 25.75 10.96
CA GLU A 85 25.60 24.42 10.49
C GLU A 85 25.79 23.44 11.68
N ASP A 86 26.03 23.92 12.91
CA ASP A 86 26.10 23.10 14.13
C ASP A 86 24.70 22.93 14.73
N HIS A 87 23.91 22.03 14.16
CA HIS A 87 22.55 21.74 14.65
C HIS A 87 22.50 21.31 16.10
N ALA A 88 23.53 20.64 16.63
CA ALA A 88 23.60 20.23 18.02
C ALA A 88 23.81 21.43 18.96
N GLY A 89 24.71 22.33 18.60
CA GLY A 89 24.95 23.59 19.32
C GLY A 89 23.73 24.49 19.31
N VAL A 90 23.08 24.66 18.12
CA VAL A 90 21.82 25.41 17.98
C VAL A 90 20.73 24.81 18.89
N SER A 91 20.57 23.48 18.89
CA SER A 91 19.58 22.81 19.75
C SER A 91 19.83 23.05 21.25
N LYS A 92 21.10 23.09 21.68
CA LYS A 92 21.46 23.40 23.07
C LYS A 92 21.12 24.87 23.41
N LEU A 93 21.46 25.81 22.54
CA LEU A 93 21.10 27.24 22.69
C LEU A 93 19.59 27.43 22.81
N LEU A 94 18.81 26.79 21.98
CA LEU A 94 17.34 26.86 22.03
C LEU A 94 16.78 26.22 23.31
N THR A 95 17.37 25.13 23.77
CA THR A 95 17.00 24.50 25.05
C THR A 95 17.34 25.42 26.25
N TYR A 96 18.45 26.08 26.18
CA TYR A 96 18.82 27.10 27.19
C TYR A 96 17.82 28.27 27.19
N ALA A 97 17.52 28.81 26.01
CA ALA A 97 16.54 29.88 25.83
C ALA A 97 15.11 29.52 26.32
N GLU A 98 14.74 28.26 26.25
CA GLU A 98 13.43 27.74 26.70
C GLU A 98 13.34 27.56 28.22
N ASN A 99 14.42 27.11 28.88
CA ASN A 99 14.36 26.64 30.27
C ASN A 99 14.98 27.61 31.29
N PHE A 100 15.80 28.58 30.85
CA PHE A 100 16.49 29.49 31.74
C PHE A 100 16.16 30.95 31.46
N ASP A 101 15.80 31.70 32.53
CA ASP A 101 15.47 33.15 32.45
C ASP A 101 16.71 34.06 32.44
N SER A 102 17.91 33.50 32.63
CA SER A 102 19.17 34.24 32.63
C SER A 102 19.54 34.73 31.24
N ASN A 103 20.30 35.83 31.14
CA ASN A 103 20.84 36.34 29.91
C ASN A 103 21.57 35.23 29.14
N LEU A 104 21.13 34.96 27.91
CA LEU A 104 21.84 34.03 27.02
C LEU A 104 23.32 34.42 26.98
N PRO A 105 24.26 33.45 27.01
CA PRO A 105 25.71 33.75 26.83
C PRO A 105 25.99 34.15 25.37
N LEU A 106 25.27 35.15 24.86
CA LEU A 106 25.33 35.64 23.51
C LEU A 106 25.96 37.06 23.41
N SER A 107 26.89 37.39 24.33
CA SER A 107 27.48 38.74 24.40
C SER A 107 28.16 39.21 23.13
N ASP A 108 28.53 38.27 22.23
CA ASP A 108 29.20 38.57 20.96
C ASP A 108 28.29 38.35 19.70
N PHE A 109 27.02 37.96 19.88
CA PHE A 109 26.09 37.71 18.79
C PHE A 109 25.21 38.93 18.58
N VAL A 110 25.40 39.59 17.45
CA VAL A 110 24.49 40.63 16.95
C VAL A 110 23.45 39.91 16.07
N ALA A 111 22.17 39.95 16.49
CA ALA A 111 21.09 39.43 15.66
C ALA A 111 21.10 40.08 14.28
N ASP A 112 21.15 39.28 13.20
CA ASP A 112 21.12 39.82 11.85
C ASP A 112 19.74 40.38 11.56
N ALA A 113 19.61 41.72 11.53
CA ALA A 113 18.36 42.42 11.26
C ALA A 113 17.86 42.17 9.80
N THR A 114 18.70 41.58 8.95
CA THR A 114 18.32 41.25 7.56
C THR A 114 17.70 39.85 7.41
N CYS A 115 17.67 39.00 8.44
CA CYS A 115 17.04 37.68 8.41
C CYS A 115 15.54 37.80 8.57
N PRO A 116 14.73 37.56 7.52
CA PRO A 116 13.27 37.65 7.58
C PRO A 116 12.63 36.47 8.31
N VAL A 117 11.46 36.74 8.91
CA VAL A 117 10.64 35.76 9.61
C VAL A 117 9.29 35.62 8.90
N ILE A 118 8.98 34.42 8.40
CA ILE A 118 7.68 34.07 7.86
C ILE A 118 6.85 33.41 8.96
N GLY A 119 5.69 33.95 9.30
CA GLY A 119 4.77 33.40 10.27
C GLY A 119 3.59 32.69 9.61
N LEU A 120 3.31 31.43 10.02
CA LEU A 120 2.14 30.69 9.58
C LEU A 120 1.19 30.46 10.75
N THR A 121 -0.05 30.92 10.60
CA THR A 121 -1.14 30.63 11.53
C THR A 121 -2.37 30.14 10.78
N GLY A 122 -3.40 29.72 11.48
CA GLY A 122 -4.65 29.26 10.88
C GLY A 122 -5.28 28.10 11.64
N THR A 123 -6.44 27.67 11.17
CA THR A 123 -7.27 26.71 11.84
C THR A 123 -6.66 25.32 11.97
N GLY A 124 -7.06 24.60 13.01
CA GLY A 124 -6.65 23.22 13.22
C GLY A 124 -7.03 22.35 12.00
N GLY A 125 -6.07 21.53 11.54
CA GLY A 125 -6.29 20.67 10.37
C GLY A 125 -6.30 21.39 9.01
N ALA A 126 -5.99 22.69 8.94
CA ALA A 126 -5.90 23.42 7.67
C ALA A 126 -4.71 22.97 6.78
N GLY A 127 -3.77 22.22 7.33
CA GLY A 127 -2.60 21.71 6.60
C GLY A 127 -1.42 22.66 6.63
N LYS A 128 -1.25 23.43 7.72
CA LYS A 128 -0.12 24.36 7.92
C LYS A 128 1.23 23.67 7.73
N SER A 129 1.52 22.62 8.48
CA SER A 129 2.80 21.89 8.42
C SER A 129 3.09 21.31 7.03
N SER A 130 2.04 20.86 6.31
CA SER A 130 2.20 20.44 4.91
C SER A 130 2.54 21.60 3.99
N LEU A 131 1.93 22.75 4.21
CA LEU A 131 2.21 23.96 3.43
C LEU A 131 3.61 24.50 3.74
N THR A 132 4.01 24.47 5.01
CA THR A 132 5.37 24.83 5.46
C THR A 132 6.42 23.98 4.74
N ASP A 133 6.24 22.66 4.72
CA ASP A 133 7.15 21.72 4.07
C ASP A 133 7.24 22.00 2.55
N GLU A 134 6.12 22.22 1.88
CA GLU A 134 6.07 22.57 0.46
C GLU A 134 6.71 23.94 0.16
N LEU A 135 6.51 24.93 1.02
CA LEU A 135 7.18 26.24 0.89
C LEU A 135 8.70 26.08 1.00
N VAL A 136 9.20 25.36 1.99
CA VAL A 136 10.63 25.11 2.15
C VAL A 136 11.21 24.41 0.92
N LEU A 137 10.51 23.43 0.36
CA LEU A 137 10.94 22.77 -0.88
C LEU A 137 11.02 23.74 -2.07
N ARG A 138 10.08 24.72 -2.18
CA ARG A 138 10.14 25.78 -3.21
C ARG A 138 11.31 26.75 -2.97
N ILE A 139 11.49 27.18 -1.73
CA ILE A 139 12.59 28.07 -1.36
C ILE A 139 13.92 27.44 -1.77
N LEU A 140 14.16 26.19 -1.41
CA LEU A 140 15.40 25.49 -1.73
C LEU A 140 15.54 25.16 -3.23
N ARG A 141 14.45 24.88 -3.93
CA ARG A 141 14.47 24.69 -5.39
C ARG A 141 14.98 25.95 -6.11
N ASP A 142 14.50 27.10 -5.67
CA ASP A 142 14.76 28.37 -6.33
C ASP A 142 16.01 29.08 -5.77
N ASN A 143 16.38 28.77 -4.51
CA ASN A 143 17.52 29.33 -3.78
C ASN A 143 18.24 28.22 -2.97
N PRO A 144 19.04 27.35 -3.61
CA PRO A 144 19.57 26.11 -3.01
C PRO A 144 20.50 26.30 -1.80
N GLU A 145 21.15 27.48 -1.69
CA GLU A 145 22.12 27.78 -0.63
C GLU A 145 21.48 28.40 0.62
N THR A 146 20.15 28.58 0.64
CA THR A 146 19.47 29.26 1.75
C THR A 146 19.43 28.33 2.98
N ARG A 147 19.88 28.84 4.13
CA ARG A 147 19.84 28.17 5.43
C ARG A 147 18.57 28.59 6.16
N ILE A 148 17.72 27.59 6.49
CA ILE A 148 16.37 27.85 7.00
C ILE A 148 16.22 27.24 8.39
N ALA A 149 15.69 28.02 9.35
CA ALA A 149 15.24 27.51 10.63
C ALA A 149 13.71 27.44 10.70
N LEU A 150 13.18 26.27 11.04
CA LEU A 150 11.76 26.02 11.30
C LEU A 150 11.50 25.95 12.80
N LEU A 151 10.61 26.80 13.31
CA LEU A 151 10.20 26.84 14.70
C LEU A 151 8.69 26.56 14.75
N ALA A 152 8.30 25.36 15.15
CA ALA A 152 6.89 24.95 15.20
C ALA A 152 6.40 24.86 16.66
N THR A 153 5.16 25.31 16.92
CA THR A 153 4.51 25.15 18.22
C THR A 153 3.43 24.12 18.15
N ASP A 154 3.51 23.07 18.97
CA ASP A 154 2.51 22.02 19.10
C ASP A 154 1.57 22.28 20.31
N PRO A 155 0.27 22.00 20.16
CA PRO A 155 -0.69 22.28 21.21
C PRO A 155 -0.53 21.33 22.40
N THR A 156 -0.62 21.88 23.61
CA THR A 156 -0.66 21.10 24.85
C THR A 156 -2.09 20.66 25.16
N ARG A 157 -2.31 19.38 25.42
CA ARG A 157 -3.61 18.82 25.79
C ARG A 157 -4.00 19.24 27.21
N LYS A 158 -5.15 19.92 27.34
CA LYS A 158 -5.68 20.41 28.63
C LYS A 158 -5.79 19.32 29.70
N ARG A 159 -6.17 18.09 29.33
CA ARG A 159 -6.43 16.99 30.27
C ARG A 159 -5.17 16.29 30.75
N THR A 160 -4.15 16.18 29.92
CA THR A 160 -2.96 15.36 30.18
C THR A 160 -1.70 16.19 30.35
N GLY A 161 -1.71 17.46 29.98
CA GLY A 161 -0.52 18.34 29.98
C GLY A 161 0.55 17.96 28.93
N GLY A 162 0.27 16.94 28.08
CA GLY A 162 1.21 16.48 27.07
C GLY A 162 1.02 17.18 25.72
N ALA A 163 2.09 17.31 24.95
CA ALA A 163 2.10 17.75 23.57
C ALA A 163 2.66 16.65 22.66
N LEU A 164 2.12 16.49 21.47
CA LEU A 164 2.63 15.55 20.46
C LEU A 164 3.57 16.30 19.51
N LEU A 165 4.87 16.13 19.69
CA LEU A 165 5.91 16.76 18.86
C LEU A 165 6.21 15.91 17.62
N GLY A 166 5.19 15.71 16.76
CA GLY A 166 5.24 14.75 15.63
C GLY A 166 5.50 15.36 14.25
N ASP A 167 5.47 16.69 14.09
CA ASP A 167 5.53 17.33 12.79
C ASP A 167 6.88 17.10 12.07
N ARG A 168 7.96 16.96 12.81
CA ARG A 168 9.29 16.65 12.26
C ARG A 168 9.31 15.39 11.38
N ILE A 169 8.56 14.36 11.77
CA ILE A 169 8.51 13.08 11.03
C ILE A 169 7.81 13.24 9.68
N ARG A 170 6.91 14.23 9.56
CA ARG A 170 6.10 14.46 8.36
C ARG A 170 6.76 15.33 7.32
N MET A 171 7.81 16.10 7.70
CA MET A 171 8.44 17.06 6.81
C MET A 171 9.56 16.43 5.98
N ASN A 172 9.34 16.35 4.68
CA ASN A 172 10.29 15.80 3.72
C ASN A 172 11.48 16.74 3.45
N SER A 173 11.26 18.05 3.61
CA SER A 173 12.29 19.08 3.43
C SER A 173 13.47 18.94 4.40
N LEU A 174 13.26 18.39 5.59
CA LEU A 174 14.30 18.23 6.62
C LEU A 174 15.46 17.30 6.24
N ARG A 175 15.31 16.53 5.18
CA ARG A 175 16.40 15.70 4.62
C ARG A 175 17.39 16.50 3.77
N LYS A 176 17.02 17.72 3.40
CA LYS A 176 17.89 18.61 2.62
C LYS A 176 18.91 19.33 3.51
N LYS A 177 20.07 19.65 2.95
CA LYS A 177 21.11 20.40 3.67
C LYS A 177 20.63 21.82 4.00
N GLY A 178 21.11 22.37 5.11
CA GLY A 178 20.86 23.76 5.49
C GLY A 178 19.53 24.00 6.19
N ILE A 179 18.78 22.95 6.56
CA ILE A 179 17.50 23.07 7.28
C ILE A 179 17.63 22.58 8.70
N PHE A 180 17.24 23.43 9.62
CA PHE A 180 17.11 23.11 11.03
C PHE A 180 15.64 23.19 11.46
N MET A 181 15.17 22.31 12.36
CA MET A 181 13.83 22.39 12.93
C MET A 181 13.85 22.13 14.43
N ARG A 182 13.06 22.93 15.14
CA ARG A 182 12.71 22.74 16.55
C ARG A 182 11.20 22.82 16.74
N SER A 183 10.61 21.82 17.40
CA SER A 183 9.24 21.86 17.89
C SER A 183 9.19 22.27 19.35
N PHE A 184 8.25 23.13 19.72
CA PHE A 184 7.99 23.60 21.07
C PHE A 184 6.59 23.18 21.50
N ALA A 185 6.43 22.82 22.78
CA ALA A 185 5.10 22.68 23.37
C ALA A 185 4.58 24.06 23.79
N SER A 186 3.29 24.35 23.57
CA SER A 186 2.71 25.62 24.04
C SER A 186 2.71 25.74 25.57
N ARG A 187 2.82 24.61 26.29
CA ARG A 187 2.80 24.43 27.76
C ARG A 187 1.56 25.02 28.45
N ASP A 188 1.09 26.20 28.03
CA ASP A 188 -0.15 26.80 28.47
C ASP A 188 -1.32 26.48 27.54
N SER A 189 -2.38 25.90 28.09
CA SER A 189 -3.58 25.60 27.30
C SER A 189 -4.31 26.89 26.93
N GLY A 190 -4.25 27.27 25.67
CA GLY A 190 -4.96 28.43 25.11
C GLY A 190 -4.07 29.45 24.42
N ARG A 191 -2.73 29.29 24.48
CA ARG A 191 -1.81 30.08 23.67
C ARG A 191 -1.43 29.36 22.37
N GLU A 192 -1.33 30.08 21.29
CA GLU A 192 -0.92 29.55 19.98
C GLU A 192 0.60 29.44 19.84
N LEU A 193 1.35 30.26 20.56
CA LEU A 193 2.81 30.30 20.55
C LEU A 193 3.38 29.93 21.92
N SER A 194 4.56 29.30 21.91
CA SER A 194 5.37 29.08 23.10
C SER A 194 6.04 30.40 23.56
N ASN A 195 6.14 30.62 24.88
CA ASN A 195 6.83 31.79 25.45
C ASN A 195 8.32 31.86 25.03
N ALA A 196 8.91 30.73 24.57
CA ALA A 196 10.30 30.65 24.15
C ALA A 196 10.53 31.08 22.68
N ILE A 197 9.48 31.31 21.90
CA ILE A 197 9.59 31.52 20.44
C ILE A 197 10.37 32.81 20.11
N GLU A 198 10.07 33.92 20.80
CA GLU A 198 10.75 35.19 20.53
C GLU A 198 12.25 35.09 20.76
N ARG A 199 12.67 34.52 21.91
CA ARG A 199 14.09 34.27 22.19
C ARG A 199 14.74 33.30 21.19
N SER A 200 13.96 32.30 20.75
CA SER A 200 14.43 31.34 19.76
C SER A 200 14.65 31.97 18.37
N ILE A 201 13.83 32.94 17.99
CA ILE A 201 14.02 33.75 16.80
C ILE A 201 15.34 34.53 16.88
N GLU A 202 15.60 35.20 18.02
CA GLU A 202 16.85 35.94 18.27
C GLU A 202 18.09 35.04 18.19
N VAL A 203 18.02 33.84 18.79
CA VAL A 203 19.09 32.84 18.70
C VAL A 203 19.33 32.44 17.25
N CYS A 204 18.28 32.08 16.49
CA CYS A 204 18.42 31.64 15.11
C CYS A 204 18.97 32.75 14.19
N LYS A 205 18.55 34.00 14.40
CA LYS A 205 19.12 35.15 13.72
C LYS A 205 20.61 35.34 14.03
N SER A 206 21.02 35.16 15.29
CA SER A 206 22.39 35.36 15.77
C SER A 206 23.36 34.30 15.25
N VAL A 207 22.94 33.03 15.15
CA VAL A 207 23.79 31.92 14.67
C VAL A 207 23.93 31.89 13.15
N GLY A 208 23.18 32.76 12.40
CA GLY A 208 23.38 33.03 11.01
C GLY A 208 22.49 32.20 10.04
N PHE A 209 21.24 31.90 10.38
CA PHE A 209 20.24 31.46 9.41
C PHE A 209 19.83 32.63 8.46
N ASP A 210 19.53 32.30 7.22
CA ASP A 210 19.15 33.27 6.21
C ASP A 210 17.66 33.58 6.19
N LEU A 211 16.82 32.60 6.68
CA LEU A 211 15.37 32.70 6.70
C LEU A 211 14.81 31.91 7.87
N LEU A 212 13.82 32.45 8.58
CA LEU A 212 13.09 31.75 9.63
C LEU A 212 11.64 31.53 9.22
N ILE A 213 11.08 30.36 9.60
CA ILE A 213 9.66 30.08 9.45
C ILE A 213 9.13 29.67 10.81
N VAL A 214 8.07 30.35 11.28
CA VAL A 214 7.42 30.10 12.59
C VAL A 214 6.01 29.61 12.34
N GLU A 215 5.66 28.43 12.90
CA GLU A 215 4.32 27.82 12.77
C GLU A 215 3.61 27.78 14.12
N THR A 216 2.36 28.27 14.17
CA THR A 216 1.52 28.23 15.37
C THR A 216 0.77 26.90 15.53
N SER A 217 0.31 26.63 16.78
CA SER A 217 -0.42 25.40 17.12
C SER A 217 -1.83 25.26 16.47
N GLY A 218 -2.44 26.34 16.00
CA GLY A 218 -3.74 26.31 15.33
C GLY A 218 -4.94 26.06 16.25
N ILE A 219 -4.91 26.49 17.49
CA ILE A 219 -5.98 26.27 18.50
C ILE A 219 -7.05 27.37 18.50
N GLY A 220 -6.74 28.58 18.05
CA GLY A 220 -7.61 29.76 18.23
C GLY A 220 -8.17 30.37 16.93
N GLN A 221 -9.31 31.05 17.04
CA GLN A 221 -9.91 31.87 15.99
C GLN A 221 -9.49 33.36 16.06
N GLY A 222 -8.68 33.76 17.04
CA GLY A 222 -8.44 35.14 17.33
C GLY A 222 -7.06 35.50 17.90
N ASP A 223 -6.06 34.68 17.73
CA ASP A 223 -4.72 34.99 18.21
C ASP A 223 -3.90 35.61 17.06
N ASP A 224 -3.59 36.90 17.21
CA ASP A 224 -2.81 37.73 16.30
C ASP A 224 -1.31 37.77 16.68
N ALA A 225 -0.90 37.01 17.71
CA ALA A 225 0.47 36.98 18.24
C ALA A 225 1.54 36.71 17.16
N ILE A 226 1.19 35.94 16.12
CA ILE A 226 2.12 35.65 15.01
C ILE A 226 2.47 36.93 14.22
N THR A 227 1.53 37.88 14.12
CA THR A 227 1.74 39.12 13.35
C THR A 227 2.68 40.09 14.06
N GLU A 228 2.85 39.95 15.38
CA GLU A 228 3.78 40.78 16.18
C GLU A 228 5.24 40.32 16.02
N ILE A 229 5.47 39.03 15.72
CA ILE A 229 6.80 38.43 15.65
C ILE A 229 7.25 38.11 14.23
N ALA A 230 6.34 38.07 13.26
CA ALA A 230 6.63 37.73 11.86
C ALA A 230 6.77 38.99 10.99
N ASP A 231 7.72 38.97 10.07
CA ASP A 231 7.91 40.01 9.07
C ASP A 231 6.96 39.84 7.88
N VAL A 232 6.55 38.58 7.58
CA VAL A 232 5.49 38.22 6.62
C VAL A 232 4.58 37.19 7.25
N SER A 233 3.28 37.49 7.34
CA SER A 233 2.30 36.65 7.99
C SER A 233 1.35 35.96 7.00
N LEU A 234 1.17 34.64 7.14
CA LEU A 234 0.30 33.80 6.33
C LEU A 234 -0.83 33.22 7.21
N TYR A 235 -2.08 33.47 6.81
CA TYR A 235 -3.24 32.85 7.45
C TYR A 235 -3.76 31.70 6.58
N VAL A 236 -3.68 30.47 7.09
CA VAL A 236 -4.07 29.24 6.37
C VAL A 236 -5.46 28.79 6.82
N THR A 237 -6.38 28.71 5.89
CA THR A 237 -7.77 28.28 6.11
C THR A 237 -8.20 27.21 5.09
N THR A 238 -9.37 26.65 5.27
CA THR A 238 -10.00 25.68 4.37
C THR A 238 -11.46 26.04 4.13
N ARG A 239 -12.11 25.37 3.17
CA ARG A 239 -13.51 25.62 2.81
C ARG A 239 -14.50 25.53 4.00
N GLU A 240 -14.17 24.69 4.99
CA GLU A 240 -15.02 24.48 6.17
C GLU A 240 -15.20 25.76 6.99
N TYR A 241 -14.29 26.70 6.84
CA TYR A 241 -14.31 28.01 7.50
C TYR A 241 -14.66 29.17 6.54
N GLY A 242 -15.10 28.86 5.32
CA GLY A 242 -15.47 29.84 4.29
C GLY A 242 -16.89 30.42 4.40
N ALA A 243 -17.69 30.04 5.42
CA ALA A 243 -19.04 30.59 5.60
C ALA A 243 -18.99 32.07 6.04
N PRO A 244 -19.79 32.96 5.46
CA PRO A 244 -19.78 34.43 5.76
C PRO A 244 -19.80 34.76 7.24
N SER A 245 -20.65 34.09 8.02
CA SER A 245 -20.78 34.30 9.46
C SER A 245 -19.57 33.86 10.29
N GLN A 246 -18.73 33.03 9.73
CA GLN A 246 -17.45 32.62 10.36
C GLN A 246 -16.31 33.52 9.92
N LEU A 247 -16.28 33.93 8.65
CA LEU A 247 -15.28 34.85 8.12
C LEU A 247 -15.32 36.23 8.82
N GLU A 248 -16.51 36.75 9.17
CA GLU A 248 -16.66 38.01 9.93
C GLU A 248 -16.02 37.95 11.33
N LYS A 249 -15.78 36.79 11.90
CA LYS A 249 -15.17 36.59 13.22
C LYS A 249 -13.66 36.37 13.17
N LEU A 250 -13.06 36.27 11.98
CA LEU A 250 -11.67 35.98 11.79
C LEU A 250 -10.84 37.28 11.68
N ALA A 251 -10.36 37.77 12.84
CA ALA A 251 -9.48 38.95 12.89
C ALA A 251 -8.23 38.79 12.02
N ALA A 252 -7.73 37.57 11.83
CA ALA A 252 -6.56 37.28 11.00
C ALA A 252 -6.74 37.68 9.51
N LEU A 253 -7.98 37.82 9.01
CA LEU A 253 -8.22 38.32 7.64
C LEU A 253 -7.86 39.81 7.49
N ASP A 254 -7.83 40.54 8.61
CA ASP A 254 -7.50 41.96 8.62
C ASP A 254 -5.98 42.19 8.65
N PHE A 255 -5.24 41.35 9.35
CA PHE A 255 -3.85 41.55 9.70
C PHE A 255 -2.85 40.70 8.89
N ALA A 256 -3.22 39.49 8.44
CA ALA A 256 -2.30 38.62 7.71
C ALA A 256 -1.91 39.22 6.36
N ASP A 257 -0.64 39.24 5.99
CA ASP A 257 -0.20 39.74 4.68
C ASP A 257 -0.84 38.96 3.53
N ILE A 258 -0.91 37.63 3.65
CA ILE A 258 -1.52 36.74 2.66
C ILE A 258 -2.48 35.76 3.34
N VAL A 259 -3.66 35.57 2.75
CA VAL A 259 -4.64 34.55 3.15
C VAL A 259 -4.50 33.35 2.20
N VAL A 260 -4.30 32.16 2.76
CA VAL A 260 -4.12 30.92 1.99
C VAL A 260 -5.34 30.03 2.16
N LEU A 261 -6.09 29.80 1.08
CA LEU A 261 -7.16 28.80 1.05
C LEU A 261 -6.57 27.45 0.61
N ASN A 262 -6.19 26.64 1.59
CA ASN A 262 -5.60 25.32 1.35
C ASN A 262 -6.69 24.25 1.12
N LYS A 263 -6.29 23.07 0.61
CA LYS A 263 -7.17 21.97 0.20
C LYS A 263 -8.19 22.43 -0.86
N PHE A 264 -7.70 23.22 -1.80
CA PHE A 264 -8.54 23.82 -2.84
C PHE A 264 -9.10 22.79 -3.83
N ASP A 265 -8.58 21.58 -3.86
CA ASP A 265 -9.06 20.43 -4.62
C ASP A 265 -10.43 19.89 -4.13
N ARG A 266 -10.88 20.27 -2.94
CA ARG A 266 -12.13 19.79 -2.37
C ARG A 266 -13.37 20.45 -2.99
N PRO A 267 -14.50 19.70 -3.14
CA PRO A 267 -15.76 20.28 -3.64
C PRO A 267 -16.22 21.49 -2.81
N GLY A 268 -16.63 22.58 -3.45
CA GLY A 268 -17.07 23.82 -2.78
C GLY A 268 -15.95 24.79 -2.37
N ALA A 269 -14.69 24.50 -2.71
CA ALA A 269 -13.58 25.42 -2.44
C ALA A 269 -13.62 26.70 -3.28
N GLU A 270 -14.23 26.67 -4.49
CA GLU A 270 -14.43 27.86 -5.33
C GLU A 270 -15.40 28.86 -4.71
N ASP A 271 -16.49 28.35 -4.11
CA ASP A 271 -17.45 29.18 -3.39
C ASP A 271 -16.79 29.84 -2.18
N ALA A 272 -16.01 29.05 -1.41
CA ALA A 272 -15.25 29.56 -0.28
C ALA A 272 -14.22 30.63 -0.71
N LEU A 273 -13.52 30.43 -1.84
CA LEU A 273 -12.58 31.42 -2.39
C LEU A 273 -13.29 32.75 -2.70
N THR A 274 -14.46 32.68 -3.31
CA THR A 274 -15.26 33.84 -3.65
C THR A 274 -15.67 34.61 -2.39
N GLU A 275 -16.13 33.92 -1.35
CA GLU A 275 -16.53 34.54 -0.09
C GLU A 275 -15.33 35.14 0.67
N ILE A 276 -14.20 34.44 0.73
CA ILE A 276 -12.97 34.97 1.35
C ILE A 276 -12.50 36.22 0.62
N ARG A 277 -12.48 36.22 -0.73
CA ARG A 277 -12.10 37.38 -1.54
C ARG A 277 -13.02 38.59 -1.26
N LYS A 278 -14.33 38.35 -1.17
CA LYS A 278 -15.28 39.41 -0.81
C LYS A 278 -15.02 40.00 0.58
N GLN A 279 -14.70 39.11 1.55
CA GLN A 279 -14.46 39.55 2.92
C GLN A 279 -13.11 40.33 3.01
N VAL A 280 -12.06 39.83 2.41
CA VAL A 280 -10.75 40.54 2.36
C VAL A 280 -10.90 41.90 1.67
N ARG A 281 -11.63 41.95 0.54
CA ARG A 281 -11.91 43.20 -0.17
C ARG A 281 -12.62 44.20 0.71
N ARG A 282 -13.63 43.76 1.49
CA ARG A 282 -14.39 44.61 2.43
C ARG A 282 -13.53 45.10 3.58
N ASN A 283 -12.79 44.17 4.24
CA ASN A 283 -12.03 44.49 5.44
C ASN A 283 -10.85 45.40 5.17
N ARG A 284 -10.26 45.32 3.97
CA ARG A 284 -9.05 46.07 3.58
C ARG A 284 -9.34 47.23 2.59
N GLU A 285 -10.66 47.50 2.33
CA GLU A 285 -11.12 48.54 1.41
C GLU A 285 -10.50 48.46 -0.02
N LEU A 286 -10.21 47.26 -0.53
CA LEU A 286 -9.55 46.97 -1.82
C LEU A 286 -10.57 46.91 -2.97
N TRP A 287 -11.38 47.94 -3.12
CA TRP A 287 -12.53 47.97 -4.06
C TRP A 287 -12.15 48.01 -5.51
N ASP A 288 -11.00 48.62 -5.83
CA ASP A 288 -10.49 48.84 -7.20
C ASP A 288 -9.54 47.73 -7.68
N HIS A 289 -9.38 46.61 -6.92
CA HIS A 289 -8.49 45.53 -7.26
C HIS A 289 -9.27 44.38 -7.92
N ASP A 290 -8.68 43.78 -8.96
CA ASP A 290 -9.18 42.56 -9.56
C ASP A 290 -9.03 41.37 -8.59
N ASP A 291 -9.83 40.32 -8.77
CA ASP A 291 -9.80 39.13 -7.94
C ASP A 291 -8.42 38.41 -7.92
N SER A 292 -7.64 38.57 -9.01
CA SER A 292 -6.26 38.06 -9.14
C SER A 292 -5.24 38.80 -8.30
N ASP A 293 -5.51 40.07 -7.99
CA ASP A 293 -4.59 40.98 -7.29
C ASP A 293 -4.81 40.99 -5.77
N LEU A 294 -5.90 40.36 -5.31
CA LEU A 294 -6.14 40.24 -3.89
C LEU A 294 -5.14 39.27 -3.26
N PRO A 295 -4.67 39.53 -2.02
CA PRO A 295 -3.74 38.65 -1.30
C PRO A 295 -4.43 37.39 -0.77
N VAL A 296 -5.10 36.67 -1.67
CA VAL A 296 -5.82 35.41 -1.37
C VAL A 296 -5.37 34.35 -2.37
N VAL A 297 -4.62 33.36 -1.87
CA VAL A 297 -3.98 32.35 -2.71
C VAL A 297 -4.60 30.96 -2.45
N PRO A 298 -5.25 30.36 -3.45
CA PRO A 298 -5.70 28.98 -3.35
C PRO A 298 -4.52 28.01 -3.53
N THR A 299 -4.42 26.99 -2.65
CA THR A 299 -3.32 26.01 -2.65
C THR A 299 -3.80 24.59 -2.41
N VAL A 300 -3.03 23.60 -2.86
CA VAL A 300 -3.20 22.19 -2.56
C VAL A 300 -1.87 21.64 -2.04
N ALA A 301 -1.57 21.88 -0.78
CA ALA A 301 -0.28 21.52 -0.16
C ALA A 301 -0.02 19.99 -0.09
N SER A 302 -1.03 19.15 -0.29
CA SER A 302 -0.87 17.70 -0.43
C SER A 302 -0.35 17.29 -1.80
N ARG A 303 -0.38 18.18 -2.79
CA ARG A 303 0.02 17.95 -4.16
C ARG A 303 1.44 18.44 -4.39
N PHE A 304 2.30 17.59 -4.90
CA PHE A 304 3.64 18.02 -5.32
C PHE A 304 3.54 18.93 -6.55
N ALA A 305 4.40 19.95 -6.61
CA ALA A 305 4.43 20.95 -7.68
C ALA A 305 3.07 21.68 -7.89
N ASP A 306 2.31 21.92 -6.82
CA ASP A 306 1.09 22.72 -6.89
C ASP A 306 1.40 24.16 -7.29
N ALA A 307 0.77 24.64 -8.37
CA ALA A 307 0.99 25.99 -8.90
C ALA A 307 0.51 27.08 -7.93
N GLY A 308 -0.47 26.78 -7.06
CA GLY A 308 -0.91 27.68 -6.00
C GLY A 308 0.19 27.92 -4.96
N VAL A 309 0.94 26.87 -4.59
CA VAL A 309 2.10 27.00 -3.70
C VAL A 309 3.26 27.74 -4.38
N ASP A 310 3.49 27.53 -5.69
CA ASP A 310 4.49 28.29 -6.45
C ASP A 310 4.13 29.77 -6.48
N ARG A 311 2.85 30.13 -6.69
CA ARG A 311 2.36 31.51 -6.61
C ARG A 311 2.55 32.08 -5.20
N LEU A 312 2.17 31.31 -4.17
CA LEU A 312 2.36 31.73 -2.78
C LEU A 312 3.81 32.08 -2.48
N TRP A 313 4.76 31.24 -2.93
CA TRP A 313 6.19 31.54 -2.77
C TRP A 313 6.59 32.80 -3.56
N GLY A 314 6.06 33.00 -4.74
CA GLY A 314 6.26 34.23 -5.52
C GLY A 314 5.81 35.47 -4.76
N ASP A 315 4.61 35.48 -4.21
CA ASP A 315 4.04 36.59 -3.46
C ASP A 315 4.85 36.84 -2.15
N VAL A 316 5.19 35.77 -1.40
CA VAL A 316 6.01 35.86 -0.18
C VAL A 316 7.42 36.39 -0.50
N SER A 317 8.09 35.90 -1.55
CA SER A 317 9.42 36.32 -1.93
C SER A 317 9.46 37.82 -2.33
N ASN A 318 8.41 38.29 -3.03
CA ASN A 318 8.27 39.70 -3.39
C ASN A 318 8.15 40.59 -2.15
N LEU A 319 7.32 40.21 -1.16
CA LEU A 319 7.16 40.92 0.10
C LEU A 319 8.48 41.00 0.88
N ILE A 320 9.18 39.86 1.00
CA ILE A 320 10.48 39.79 1.68
C ILE A 320 11.50 40.68 0.95
N ASN A 321 11.62 40.59 -0.38
CA ASN A 321 12.57 41.38 -1.17
C ASN A 321 12.30 42.89 -1.05
N GLN A 322 11.03 43.29 -0.96
CA GLN A 322 10.65 44.71 -0.75
C GLN A 322 11.02 45.21 0.66
N ARG A 323 10.73 44.40 1.73
CA ARG A 323 10.94 44.79 3.13
C ARG A 323 12.42 44.75 3.53
N PHE A 324 13.17 43.76 3.07
CA PHE A 324 14.57 43.50 3.48
C PHE A 324 15.62 43.80 2.41
N LYS A 325 15.21 44.18 1.19
CA LYS A 325 16.11 44.40 0.05
C LYS A 325 16.92 43.13 -0.32
N THR A 326 16.41 41.99 -0.02
CA THR A 326 16.96 40.68 -0.40
C THR A 326 16.71 40.39 -1.90
N LYS A 327 17.24 39.27 -2.41
CA LYS A 327 17.09 38.87 -3.82
C LYS A 327 16.66 37.42 -3.94
N TYR A 328 15.66 36.99 -3.12
CA TYR A 328 15.08 35.68 -3.30
C TYR A 328 14.43 35.54 -4.67
N LYS A 329 14.77 34.46 -5.35
CA LYS A 329 14.18 34.10 -6.63
C LYS A 329 12.95 33.23 -6.38
N ALA A 330 11.96 33.40 -7.24
CA ALA A 330 10.83 32.50 -7.33
C ALA A 330 10.54 32.19 -8.79
N LEU A 331 10.30 30.93 -9.12
CA LEU A 331 9.86 30.53 -10.46
C LEU A 331 8.42 30.99 -10.68
N GLU A 332 8.14 31.42 -11.90
CA GLU A 332 6.81 31.86 -12.31
C GLU A 332 5.81 30.68 -12.24
N ALA A 333 4.71 30.88 -11.53
CA ALA A 333 3.69 29.85 -11.35
C ALA A 333 2.90 29.64 -12.64
N LYS A 334 2.74 28.39 -13.07
CA LYS A 334 1.87 28.02 -14.18
C LYS A 334 0.41 27.98 -13.70
N MET A 335 -0.30 29.08 -13.84
CA MET A 335 -1.73 29.17 -13.50
C MET A 335 -2.59 29.02 -14.76
N SER A 336 -3.81 28.52 -14.61
CA SER A 336 -4.81 28.52 -15.67
C SER A 336 -5.21 29.94 -16.08
N GLU A 337 -5.87 30.12 -17.23
CA GLU A 337 -6.37 31.42 -17.71
C GLU A 337 -7.23 32.15 -16.66
N ASN A 338 -7.89 31.42 -15.76
CA ASN A 338 -8.72 31.96 -14.67
C ASN A 338 -7.93 32.25 -13.37
N GLY A 339 -6.60 32.16 -13.40
CA GLY A 339 -5.74 32.38 -12.24
C GLY A 339 -5.91 31.35 -11.11
N LEU A 340 -6.40 30.16 -11.44
CA LEU A 340 -6.57 29.04 -10.49
C LEU A 340 -5.55 27.93 -10.78
N PRO A 341 -5.13 27.15 -9.77
CA PRO A 341 -4.31 25.97 -10.00
C PRO A 341 -5.04 24.96 -10.90
N GLU A 342 -4.34 24.40 -11.89
CA GLU A 342 -4.93 23.34 -12.72
C GLU A 342 -5.33 22.13 -11.88
N ARG A 343 -6.58 21.69 -12.06
CA ARG A 343 -7.11 20.50 -11.38
C ARG A 343 -6.79 19.26 -12.21
N SER A 344 -5.63 18.68 -12.02
CA SER A 344 -5.37 17.32 -12.49
C SER A 344 -5.95 16.34 -11.45
N GLN A 345 -7.10 15.73 -11.74
CA GLN A 345 -7.63 14.63 -10.92
C GLN A 345 -7.32 13.31 -11.62
N PRO A 346 -6.84 12.28 -10.89
CA PRO A 346 -6.58 10.95 -11.47
C PRO A 346 -7.81 10.34 -12.14
N LEU A 347 -9.01 10.63 -11.58
CA LEU A 347 -10.31 10.23 -12.15
C LEU A 347 -11.16 11.45 -12.50
N PRO A 348 -11.80 11.45 -13.68
CA PRO A 348 -12.77 12.48 -14.03
C PRO A 348 -13.92 12.55 -13.00
N PRO A 349 -14.44 13.72 -12.63
CA PRO A 349 -15.56 13.86 -11.70
C PRO A 349 -16.80 13.06 -12.09
N SER A 350 -17.04 12.89 -13.40
CA SER A 350 -18.16 12.09 -13.94
C SER A 350 -18.05 10.61 -13.58
N ARG A 351 -16.88 10.12 -13.18
CA ARG A 351 -16.63 8.71 -12.81
C ARG A 351 -16.53 8.47 -11.32
N HIS A 352 -16.77 9.44 -10.45
CA HIS A 352 -16.72 9.24 -9.00
C HIS A 352 -17.81 8.30 -8.46
N GLY A 353 -18.89 8.08 -9.23
CA GLY A 353 -20.04 7.23 -8.87
C GLY A 353 -19.91 5.74 -9.22
N TYR A 354 -18.78 5.29 -9.74
CA TYR A 354 -18.61 3.93 -10.29
C TYR A 354 -18.90 2.78 -9.31
N LEU A 355 -18.62 2.93 -8.01
CA LEU A 355 -18.91 1.88 -7.01
C LEU A 355 -20.41 1.68 -6.80
N LEU A 356 -21.21 2.75 -6.82
CA LEU A 356 -22.67 2.65 -6.77
C LEU A 356 -23.22 2.05 -8.06
N GLU A 357 -22.65 2.39 -9.22
CA GLU A 357 -23.03 1.79 -10.50
C GLU A 357 -22.81 0.28 -10.50
N VAL A 358 -21.64 -0.18 -9.98
CA VAL A 358 -21.34 -1.62 -9.81
C VAL A 358 -22.33 -2.28 -8.84
N SER A 359 -22.60 -1.67 -7.67
CA SER A 359 -23.57 -2.21 -6.71
C SER A 359 -24.95 -2.37 -7.34
N ASN A 360 -25.42 -1.35 -8.06
CA ASN A 360 -26.71 -1.38 -8.74
C ASN A 360 -26.77 -2.40 -9.88
N CYS A 361 -25.67 -2.56 -10.63
CA CYS A 361 -25.53 -3.54 -11.70
C CYS A 361 -25.69 -4.97 -11.13
N ILE A 362 -24.98 -5.31 -10.06
CA ILE A 362 -25.04 -6.65 -9.44
C ILE A 362 -26.43 -6.91 -8.85
N LYS A 363 -27.00 -5.95 -8.11
CA LYS A 363 -28.37 -6.05 -7.57
C LYS A 363 -29.40 -6.17 -8.70
N GLY A 364 -29.18 -5.50 -9.82
CA GLY A 364 -30.00 -5.60 -11.03
C GLY A 364 -29.94 -7.00 -11.66
N TYR A 365 -28.73 -7.54 -11.79
CA TYR A 365 -28.49 -8.88 -12.32
C TYR A 365 -29.20 -9.97 -11.48
N HIS A 366 -29.13 -9.89 -10.15
CA HIS A 366 -29.82 -10.83 -9.27
C HIS A 366 -31.35 -10.71 -9.37
N ARG A 367 -31.89 -9.50 -9.44
CA ARG A 367 -33.35 -9.28 -9.64
C ARG A 367 -33.85 -9.84 -10.96
N ASP A 368 -33.09 -9.62 -12.04
CA ASP A 368 -33.38 -10.21 -13.32
C ASP A 368 -33.33 -11.74 -13.27
N THR A 369 -32.30 -12.30 -12.61
CA THR A 369 -32.18 -13.75 -12.39
C THR A 369 -33.42 -14.33 -11.71
N GLU A 370 -33.90 -13.71 -10.62
CA GLU A 370 -35.11 -14.16 -9.92
C GLU A 370 -36.36 -14.05 -10.79
N SER A 371 -36.50 -12.98 -11.57
CA SER A 371 -37.60 -12.78 -12.51
C SER A 371 -37.61 -13.85 -13.61
N GLN A 372 -36.45 -14.08 -14.22
CA GLN A 372 -36.32 -15.10 -15.28
C GLN A 372 -36.51 -16.53 -14.71
N ALA A 373 -36.04 -16.78 -13.49
CA ALA A 373 -36.22 -18.08 -12.83
C ALA A 373 -37.70 -18.39 -12.52
N ALA A 374 -38.43 -17.42 -11.96
CA ALA A 374 -39.85 -17.56 -11.70
C ALA A 374 -40.63 -17.84 -13.00
N LEU A 375 -40.28 -17.14 -14.09
CA LEU A 375 -40.87 -17.35 -15.42
C LEU A 375 -40.57 -18.75 -15.96
N ALA A 376 -39.33 -19.23 -15.82
CA ALA A 376 -38.91 -20.56 -16.26
C ALA A 376 -39.65 -21.67 -15.50
N SER A 377 -39.80 -21.56 -14.15
CA SER A 377 -40.64 -22.50 -13.38
C SER A 377 -42.08 -22.50 -13.83
N THR A 378 -42.67 -21.32 -14.07
CA THR A 378 -44.06 -21.21 -14.55
C THR A 378 -44.23 -21.87 -15.92
N ILE A 379 -43.32 -21.70 -16.84
CA ILE A 379 -43.35 -22.36 -18.18
C ILE A 379 -43.30 -23.87 -18.01
N GLN A 380 -42.41 -24.40 -17.16
CA GLN A 380 -42.25 -25.80 -16.90
C GLN A 380 -43.54 -26.40 -16.28
N ASP A 381 -44.16 -25.71 -15.33
CA ASP A 381 -45.40 -26.14 -14.68
C ASP A 381 -46.57 -26.23 -15.69
N LEU A 382 -46.69 -25.27 -16.63
CA LEU A 382 -47.65 -25.28 -17.71
C LEU A 382 -47.41 -26.47 -18.66
N GLU A 383 -46.19 -26.73 -19.07
CA GLU A 383 -45.84 -27.85 -19.94
C GLU A 383 -46.07 -29.20 -19.27
N ASN A 384 -45.71 -29.34 -17.97
CA ASN A 384 -46.01 -30.54 -17.18
C ASN A 384 -47.52 -30.78 -17.04
N SER A 385 -48.29 -29.70 -16.80
CA SER A 385 -49.73 -29.72 -16.72
C SER A 385 -50.37 -30.08 -18.08
N ALA A 386 -49.87 -29.52 -19.17
CA ALA A 386 -50.32 -29.85 -20.56
C ALA A 386 -50.10 -31.36 -20.84
N SER A 387 -48.93 -31.91 -20.46
CA SER A 387 -48.67 -33.35 -20.60
C SER A 387 -49.69 -34.19 -19.83
N LYS A 388 -49.99 -33.86 -18.59
CA LYS A 388 -51.01 -34.54 -17.77
C LYS A 388 -52.42 -34.42 -18.38
N MET A 389 -52.78 -33.28 -18.98
CA MET A 389 -54.05 -33.08 -19.67
C MET A 389 -54.15 -33.95 -20.95
N ARG A 390 -53.04 -34.08 -21.69
CA ARG A 390 -52.94 -34.93 -22.85
C ARG A 390 -53.19 -36.42 -22.48
N ASP A 391 -52.48 -36.89 -21.41
CA ASP A 391 -52.61 -38.25 -20.93
C ASP A 391 -54.02 -38.55 -20.41
N SER A 392 -54.74 -37.53 -19.94
CA SER A 392 -56.12 -37.61 -19.50
C SER A 392 -57.17 -37.41 -20.67
N GLY A 393 -56.74 -37.31 -21.91
CA GLY A 393 -57.61 -37.14 -23.08
C GLY A 393 -58.20 -35.73 -23.20
N LYS A 394 -57.73 -34.75 -22.56
CA LYS A 394 -58.22 -33.35 -22.58
C LYS A 394 -57.40 -32.48 -23.54
N GLU A 395 -57.49 -32.75 -24.85
CA GLU A 395 -56.66 -32.16 -25.88
C GLU A 395 -56.72 -30.61 -25.95
N GLN A 396 -57.96 -30.04 -25.85
CA GLN A 396 -58.08 -28.56 -25.89
C GLN A 396 -57.39 -27.88 -24.72
N ALA A 397 -57.52 -28.37 -23.50
CA ALA A 397 -56.84 -27.85 -22.35
C ALA A 397 -55.31 -27.99 -22.46
N CYS A 398 -54.84 -29.08 -23.08
CA CYS A 398 -53.42 -29.24 -23.40
C CYS A 398 -52.94 -28.13 -24.37
N LEU A 399 -53.68 -27.86 -25.48
CA LEU A 399 -53.32 -26.84 -26.44
C LEU A 399 -53.32 -25.45 -25.83
N ASP A 400 -54.33 -25.11 -25.01
CA ASP A 400 -54.43 -23.82 -24.31
C ASP A 400 -53.24 -23.57 -23.36
N LEU A 401 -52.81 -24.59 -22.59
CA LEU A 401 -51.66 -24.51 -21.72
C LEU A 401 -50.33 -24.36 -22.48
N LEU A 402 -50.16 -25.08 -23.59
CA LEU A 402 -48.97 -24.97 -24.46
C LEU A 402 -48.89 -23.61 -25.17
N GLU A 403 -50.03 -23.02 -25.57
CA GLU A 403 -50.08 -21.70 -26.17
C GLU A 403 -49.59 -20.65 -25.16
N GLU A 404 -50.04 -20.71 -23.90
CA GLU A 404 -49.64 -19.81 -22.87
C GLU A 404 -48.17 -19.99 -22.50
N ALA A 405 -47.69 -21.24 -22.34
CA ALA A 405 -46.28 -21.54 -22.17
C ALA A 405 -45.42 -20.96 -23.32
N GLY A 406 -45.89 -21.06 -24.58
CA GLY A 406 -45.21 -20.48 -25.72
C GLY A 406 -45.11 -18.93 -25.69
N LYS A 407 -46.20 -18.24 -25.26
CA LYS A 407 -46.16 -16.80 -25.05
C LYS A 407 -45.15 -16.38 -23.97
N LEU A 408 -45.13 -17.08 -22.83
CA LEU A 408 -44.20 -16.83 -21.73
C LEU A 408 -42.76 -17.18 -22.16
N ARG A 409 -42.53 -18.25 -22.90
CA ARG A 409 -41.21 -18.63 -23.40
C ARG A 409 -40.60 -17.53 -24.29
N GLY A 410 -41.40 -16.79 -25.04
CA GLY A 410 -40.94 -15.62 -25.79
C GLY A 410 -40.48 -14.43 -24.95
N GLN A 411 -40.71 -14.46 -23.62
CA GLN A 411 -40.22 -13.45 -22.69
C GLN A 411 -38.91 -13.87 -22.00
N LEU A 412 -38.52 -15.16 -22.12
CA LEU A 412 -37.19 -15.60 -21.65
C LEU A 412 -36.11 -15.09 -22.61
N GLY A 413 -35.01 -14.64 -22.06
CA GLY A 413 -33.85 -14.27 -22.88
C GLY A 413 -33.22 -15.47 -23.56
N ASP A 414 -32.67 -15.28 -24.77
CA ASP A 414 -32.01 -16.36 -25.52
C ASP A 414 -30.89 -17.06 -24.72
N GLU A 415 -30.12 -16.31 -23.98
CA GLU A 415 -29.05 -16.84 -23.10
C GLU A 415 -29.61 -17.79 -22.01
N VAL A 416 -30.80 -17.51 -21.49
CA VAL A 416 -31.48 -18.35 -20.49
C VAL A 416 -31.90 -19.68 -21.09
N ILE A 417 -32.50 -19.64 -22.25
CA ILE A 417 -32.95 -20.85 -22.99
C ILE A 417 -31.75 -21.72 -23.34
N GLU A 418 -30.70 -21.12 -23.86
CA GLU A 418 -29.44 -21.79 -24.19
C GLU A 418 -28.80 -22.42 -22.97
N GLY A 419 -28.78 -21.69 -21.82
CA GLY A 419 -28.24 -22.16 -20.56
C GLY A 419 -28.93 -23.43 -20.06
N LEU A 420 -30.27 -23.46 -20.09
CA LEU A 420 -31.05 -24.63 -19.66
C LEU A 420 -30.77 -25.85 -20.55
N VAL A 421 -30.69 -25.67 -21.86
CA VAL A 421 -30.39 -26.76 -22.81
C VAL A 421 -28.96 -27.26 -22.66
N ASN A 422 -28.01 -26.35 -22.47
CA ASN A 422 -26.61 -26.71 -22.32
C ASN A 422 -26.31 -27.47 -21.03
N LEU A 423 -27.05 -27.22 -19.94
CA LEU A 423 -26.85 -27.94 -18.67
C LEU A 423 -27.13 -29.46 -18.83
N ASP A 424 -28.22 -29.84 -19.53
CA ASP A 424 -28.54 -31.27 -19.75
C ASP A 424 -27.43 -31.93 -20.60
N LYS A 425 -26.98 -31.24 -21.67
CA LYS A 425 -25.89 -31.75 -22.49
C LYS A 425 -24.57 -31.88 -21.74
N MET A 426 -24.23 -30.91 -20.89
CA MET A 426 -23.06 -31.00 -20.04
C MET A 426 -23.15 -32.15 -19.05
N ALA A 427 -24.36 -32.42 -18.49
CA ALA A 427 -24.57 -33.56 -17.60
C ALA A 427 -24.28 -34.87 -18.33
N GLU A 428 -24.74 -35.04 -19.57
CA GLU A 428 -24.43 -36.19 -20.40
C GLU A 428 -22.93 -36.31 -20.70
N ASP A 429 -22.25 -35.20 -21.07
CA ASP A 429 -20.83 -35.20 -21.33
C ASP A 429 -20.01 -35.61 -20.09
N TYR A 430 -20.37 -35.11 -18.88
CA TYR A 430 -19.70 -35.50 -17.64
C TYR A 430 -19.98 -36.95 -17.24
N ALA A 431 -21.16 -37.45 -17.53
CA ALA A 431 -21.51 -38.86 -17.28
C ALA A 431 -20.81 -39.82 -18.23
N SER A 432 -20.38 -39.40 -19.40
CA SER A 432 -19.70 -40.22 -20.42
C SER A 432 -18.31 -40.73 -20.00
N GLY A 433 -17.75 -40.26 -18.87
CA GLY A 433 -16.45 -40.64 -18.35
C GLY A 433 -15.27 -39.82 -18.93
N LYS A 434 -15.52 -39.10 -20.03
CA LYS A 434 -14.51 -38.22 -20.68
C LYS A 434 -15.17 -36.96 -21.25
N THR A 435 -14.49 -35.86 -21.12
CA THR A 435 -14.89 -34.59 -21.78
C THR A 435 -13.68 -33.86 -22.35
N ASP A 436 -13.95 -32.86 -23.20
CA ASP A 436 -12.87 -32.01 -23.70
C ASP A 436 -13.15 -30.52 -23.44
N TYR A 437 -12.09 -29.77 -23.25
CA TYR A 437 -12.15 -28.32 -23.15
C TYR A 437 -11.01 -27.67 -23.94
N ARG A 438 -11.19 -26.40 -24.30
CA ARG A 438 -10.20 -25.70 -25.13
C ARG A 438 -9.36 -24.73 -24.28
N VAL A 439 -8.03 -24.84 -24.42
CA VAL A 439 -7.08 -23.87 -23.86
C VAL A 439 -6.22 -23.30 -24.99
N ARG A 440 -6.27 -21.99 -25.20
CA ARG A 440 -5.50 -21.31 -26.24
C ARG A 440 -5.68 -21.96 -27.66
N GLY A 441 -6.90 -22.41 -27.94
CA GLY A 441 -7.24 -23.06 -29.22
C GLY A 441 -6.85 -24.55 -29.31
N LYS A 442 -6.13 -25.10 -28.34
CA LYS A 442 -5.84 -26.55 -28.27
C LYS A 442 -6.95 -27.28 -27.52
N LYS A 443 -7.42 -28.36 -28.07
CA LYS A 443 -8.36 -29.28 -27.45
C LYS A 443 -7.61 -30.16 -26.44
N ILE A 444 -8.08 -30.21 -25.20
CA ILE A 444 -7.54 -31.04 -24.11
C ILE A 444 -8.65 -32.01 -23.68
N GLU A 445 -8.41 -33.32 -23.87
CA GLU A 445 -9.28 -34.37 -23.35
C GLU A 445 -8.94 -34.67 -21.91
N VAL A 446 -9.93 -34.78 -21.04
CA VAL A 446 -9.80 -35.12 -19.61
C VAL A 446 -10.79 -36.19 -19.20
N ASN A 447 -10.39 -37.04 -18.25
CA ASN A 447 -11.32 -37.94 -17.57
C ASN A 447 -12.20 -37.14 -16.62
N THR A 448 -13.50 -37.43 -16.59
CA THR A 448 -14.48 -36.76 -15.71
C THR A 448 -14.63 -37.46 -14.36
N THR A 449 -14.02 -38.64 -14.19
CA THR A 449 -14.02 -39.42 -12.94
C THR A 449 -12.61 -39.84 -12.55
N ARG A 450 -12.43 -40.11 -11.27
CA ARG A 450 -11.21 -40.73 -10.69
C ARG A 450 -11.62 -41.90 -9.78
N LYS A 451 -10.86 -42.98 -9.83
CA LYS A 451 -11.08 -44.14 -8.93
C LYS A 451 -10.53 -43.83 -7.52
N THR A 452 -11.36 -44.00 -6.51
CA THR A 452 -10.92 -44.01 -5.11
C THR A 452 -10.26 -45.37 -4.76
N LEU A 453 -9.56 -45.42 -3.63
CA LEU A 453 -9.00 -46.69 -3.13
C LEU A 453 -10.06 -47.75 -2.83
N SER A 454 -11.29 -47.32 -2.49
CA SER A 454 -12.43 -48.22 -2.29
C SER A 454 -13.14 -48.64 -3.59
N GLY A 455 -12.65 -48.20 -4.73
CA GLY A 455 -13.19 -48.56 -6.05
C GLY A 455 -14.34 -47.69 -6.54
N LEU A 456 -14.74 -46.63 -5.78
CA LEU A 456 -15.79 -45.72 -6.21
C LEU A 456 -15.30 -44.82 -7.35
N ASP A 457 -16.18 -44.48 -8.27
CA ASP A 457 -15.93 -43.44 -9.29
C ASP A 457 -16.27 -42.07 -8.72
N LEU A 458 -15.24 -41.36 -8.24
CA LEU A 458 -15.36 -39.99 -7.76
C LEU A 458 -15.48 -39.03 -8.95
N PRO A 459 -16.60 -38.28 -9.10
CA PRO A 459 -16.67 -37.27 -10.16
C PRO A 459 -15.69 -36.12 -9.93
N ARG A 460 -15.01 -35.72 -10.99
CA ARG A 460 -14.13 -34.51 -10.91
C ARG A 460 -14.93 -33.23 -10.74
N VAL A 461 -16.13 -33.17 -11.31
CA VAL A 461 -17.11 -32.12 -11.07
C VAL A 461 -18.41 -32.76 -10.69
N ALA A 462 -18.94 -32.46 -9.52
CA ALA A 462 -20.25 -32.93 -9.07
C ALA A 462 -21.33 -31.96 -9.61
N LEU A 463 -22.35 -32.52 -10.24
CA LEU A 463 -23.48 -31.75 -10.76
C LEU A 463 -24.66 -31.81 -9.77
N PRO A 464 -25.42 -30.70 -9.64
CA PRO A 464 -26.63 -30.75 -8.82
C PRO A 464 -27.75 -31.47 -9.54
N GLU A 465 -28.54 -32.25 -8.78
CA GLU A 465 -29.78 -32.83 -9.25
C GLU A 465 -30.95 -31.86 -9.01
N MET A 466 -31.36 -31.15 -10.06
CA MET A 466 -32.44 -30.16 -10.01
C MET A 466 -33.49 -30.49 -11.07
N SER A 467 -34.73 -30.55 -10.68
CA SER A 467 -35.85 -30.82 -11.58
C SER A 467 -36.55 -29.54 -12.05
N ASP A 468 -36.55 -28.49 -11.21
CA ASP A 468 -37.20 -27.23 -11.55
C ASP A 468 -36.29 -26.34 -12.43
N TRP A 469 -36.86 -25.77 -13.49
CA TRP A 469 -36.10 -24.91 -14.41
C TRP A 469 -35.68 -23.58 -13.78
N GLY A 470 -36.49 -23.04 -12.89
CA GLY A 470 -36.13 -21.84 -12.16
C GLY A 470 -34.94 -22.06 -11.24
N ASP A 471 -34.91 -23.20 -10.51
CA ASP A 471 -33.78 -23.55 -9.66
C ASP A 471 -32.51 -23.80 -10.49
N ARG A 472 -32.65 -24.49 -11.65
CA ARG A 472 -31.53 -24.63 -12.60
C ARG A 472 -30.98 -23.28 -13.07
N LEU A 473 -31.86 -22.33 -13.38
CA LEU A 473 -31.47 -21.00 -13.84
C LEU A 473 -30.80 -20.19 -12.75
N ARG A 474 -31.33 -20.19 -11.52
CA ARG A 474 -30.68 -19.58 -10.37
C ARG A 474 -29.25 -20.10 -10.21
N TRP A 475 -29.11 -21.42 -10.26
CA TRP A 475 -27.80 -22.07 -10.13
C TRP A 475 -26.86 -21.68 -11.28
N ILE A 476 -27.28 -21.71 -12.54
CA ILE A 476 -26.47 -21.35 -13.70
C ILE A 476 -26.00 -19.89 -13.59
N ARG A 477 -26.85 -18.97 -13.16
CA ARG A 477 -26.56 -17.54 -13.11
C ARG A 477 -25.83 -17.09 -11.84
N SER A 478 -25.81 -17.89 -10.77
CA SER A 478 -25.14 -17.55 -9.50
C SER A 478 -23.91 -18.38 -9.21
N GLU A 479 -23.94 -19.67 -9.51
CA GLU A 479 -22.92 -20.66 -9.15
C GLU A 479 -22.18 -21.19 -10.39
N ASN A 480 -22.90 -21.85 -11.27
CA ASN A 480 -22.44 -22.54 -12.46
C ASN A 480 -21.31 -23.55 -12.22
N LEU A 481 -20.78 -24.13 -13.28
CA LEU A 481 -19.64 -25.04 -13.27
C LEU A 481 -18.31 -24.27 -13.17
N PRO A 482 -17.24 -24.91 -12.65
CA PRO A 482 -15.90 -24.37 -12.79
C PRO A 482 -15.57 -24.04 -14.25
N GLY A 483 -15.04 -22.84 -14.50
CA GLY A 483 -14.74 -22.36 -15.85
C GLY A 483 -15.89 -21.73 -16.63
N ALA A 484 -17.12 -21.76 -16.09
CA ALA A 484 -18.30 -21.13 -16.67
C ALA A 484 -18.71 -19.84 -15.93
N PHE A 485 -19.20 -18.83 -16.67
CA PHE A 485 -19.70 -17.58 -16.09
C PHE A 485 -20.85 -17.88 -15.10
N PRO A 486 -20.90 -17.22 -13.93
CA PRO A 486 -20.06 -16.11 -13.41
C PRO A 486 -18.77 -16.51 -12.71
N TYR A 487 -18.23 -17.68 -12.98
CA TYR A 487 -16.98 -18.23 -12.46
C TYR A 487 -16.93 -18.41 -10.93
N THR A 488 -18.07 -18.44 -10.27
CA THR A 488 -18.17 -18.56 -8.81
C THR A 488 -17.42 -19.79 -8.30
N ALA A 489 -17.59 -20.95 -8.94
CA ALA A 489 -16.90 -22.19 -8.59
C ALA A 489 -15.41 -22.24 -8.96
N GLY A 490 -14.96 -21.41 -9.90
CA GLY A 490 -13.58 -21.38 -10.36
C GLY A 490 -13.45 -20.85 -11.79
N VAL A 491 -12.29 -20.30 -12.13
CA VAL A 491 -12.04 -19.72 -13.46
C VAL A 491 -11.66 -20.73 -14.54
N PHE A 492 -11.32 -21.96 -14.16
CA PHE A 492 -10.93 -23.03 -15.07
C PHE A 492 -11.83 -24.26 -14.87
N PRO A 493 -12.18 -24.99 -15.96
CA PRO A 493 -13.02 -26.18 -15.86
C PRO A 493 -12.40 -27.31 -15.03
N PHE A 494 -11.09 -27.49 -15.16
CA PHE A 494 -10.33 -28.52 -14.45
C PHE A 494 -8.97 -27.98 -14.02
N LYS A 495 -8.49 -28.42 -12.86
CA LYS A 495 -7.11 -28.23 -12.42
C LYS A 495 -6.16 -28.97 -13.35
N ARG A 496 -5.02 -28.38 -13.64
CA ARG A 496 -3.98 -29.06 -14.39
C ARG A 496 -3.33 -30.13 -13.50
N GLU A 497 -3.18 -31.33 -14.02
CA GLU A 497 -2.59 -32.46 -13.27
C GLU A 497 -1.09 -32.25 -13.00
N ASP A 498 -0.42 -31.55 -13.93
CA ASP A 498 1.03 -31.35 -13.87
C ASP A 498 1.43 -30.05 -13.15
N GLU A 499 0.51 -29.12 -12.90
CA GLU A 499 0.80 -27.78 -12.37
C GLU A 499 0.08 -27.54 -11.05
N LEU A 500 0.73 -27.85 -9.93
CA LEU A 500 0.22 -27.59 -8.60
C LEU A 500 0.24 -26.08 -8.29
N PRO A 501 -0.65 -25.55 -7.43
CA PRO A 501 -0.66 -24.15 -7.03
C PRO A 501 0.49 -23.73 -6.10
N VAL A 502 1.40 -24.62 -5.80
CA VAL A 502 2.52 -24.48 -4.86
C VAL A 502 3.46 -23.34 -5.25
N ARG A 503 3.78 -22.45 -4.32
CA ARG A 503 4.79 -21.40 -4.48
C ARG A 503 5.95 -21.59 -3.52
N MET A 504 7.13 -21.23 -4.01
CA MET A 504 8.41 -21.21 -3.28
C MET A 504 8.69 -19.75 -2.91
N PHE A 505 8.46 -19.41 -1.66
CA PHE A 505 8.68 -18.05 -1.16
C PHE A 505 10.03 -17.98 -0.45
N ALA A 506 10.85 -17.01 -0.82
CA ALA A 506 12.12 -16.73 -0.16
C ALA A 506 12.46 -15.24 -0.25
N GLY A 507 13.28 -14.80 0.66
CA GLY A 507 13.84 -13.47 0.72
C GLY A 507 14.62 -13.33 2.02
N GLU A 508 15.93 -13.50 1.93
CA GLU A 508 16.83 -13.44 3.08
C GLU A 508 18.23 -13.04 2.60
N GLY A 509 18.85 -12.13 3.32
CA GLY A 509 20.24 -11.78 3.13
C GLY A 509 20.57 -11.21 1.75
N SER A 510 21.68 -11.65 1.22
CA SER A 510 22.16 -11.31 -0.12
C SER A 510 21.39 -12.05 -1.23
N ALA A 511 21.59 -11.62 -2.47
CA ALA A 511 21.00 -12.25 -3.64
C ALA A 511 21.38 -13.72 -3.77
N GLU A 512 22.63 -14.05 -3.50
CA GLU A 512 23.18 -15.41 -3.55
C GLU A 512 22.52 -16.32 -2.51
N ARG A 513 22.37 -15.86 -1.29
CA ARG A 513 21.74 -16.63 -0.21
C ARG A 513 20.28 -16.96 -0.51
N THR A 514 19.52 -15.98 -1.03
CA THR A 514 18.15 -16.23 -1.49
C THR A 514 18.10 -17.15 -2.71
N ASN A 515 19.07 -17.04 -3.64
CA ASN A 515 19.19 -17.95 -4.79
C ASN A 515 19.43 -19.41 -4.34
N GLU A 516 20.32 -19.65 -3.39
CA GLU A 516 20.56 -20.99 -2.81
C GLU A 516 19.26 -21.56 -2.19
N ARG A 517 18.48 -20.73 -1.50
CA ARG A 517 17.18 -21.11 -0.95
C ARG A 517 16.20 -21.50 -2.07
N TYR A 518 16.18 -20.79 -3.18
CA TYR A 518 15.34 -21.15 -4.33
C TYR A 518 15.75 -22.48 -4.93
N HIS A 519 17.04 -22.73 -5.12
CA HIS A 519 17.52 -24.02 -5.62
C HIS A 519 17.17 -25.17 -4.67
N PHE A 520 17.27 -24.95 -3.35
CA PHE A 520 16.83 -25.93 -2.35
C PHE A 520 15.34 -26.27 -2.46
N LEU A 521 14.47 -25.26 -2.60
CA LEU A 521 13.02 -25.44 -2.70
C LEU A 521 12.59 -25.99 -4.07
N ALA A 522 13.30 -25.66 -5.14
CA ALA A 522 13.00 -26.10 -6.49
C ALA A 522 13.44 -27.53 -6.79
N ASN A 523 14.28 -28.13 -5.93
CA ASN A 523 14.74 -29.48 -6.11
C ASN A 523 13.59 -30.47 -6.26
N ASP A 524 13.62 -31.31 -7.30
CA ASP A 524 12.58 -32.29 -7.63
C ASP A 524 11.18 -31.72 -7.94
N GLN A 525 11.05 -30.40 -8.17
CA GLN A 525 9.78 -29.80 -8.57
C GLN A 525 9.70 -29.62 -10.10
N PRO A 526 8.57 -29.96 -10.74
CA PRO A 526 8.41 -29.80 -12.20
C PRO A 526 8.24 -28.34 -12.63
N PHE A 527 7.88 -27.43 -11.69
CA PHE A 527 7.66 -26.01 -11.94
C PHE A 527 8.34 -25.14 -10.89
N ASN A 528 9.02 -24.10 -11.35
CA ASN A 528 9.68 -23.10 -10.52
C ASN A 528 8.76 -21.87 -10.35
N ARG A 529 7.93 -21.89 -9.33
CA ARG A 529 7.07 -20.74 -8.97
C ARG A 529 7.69 -19.97 -7.83
N LEU A 530 8.62 -19.08 -8.17
CA LEU A 530 9.41 -18.32 -7.21
C LEU A 530 8.64 -17.08 -6.75
N SER A 531 8.70 -16.78 -5.46
CA SER A 531 8.19 -15.53 -4.88
C SER A 531 9.28 -14.86 -4.06
N VAL A 532 9.50 -13.56 -4.28
CA VAL A 532 10.60 -12.79 -3.68
C VAL A 532 10.05 -11.85 -2.62
N ALA A 533 10.59 -11.91 -1.40
CA ALA A 533 10.47 -10.85 -0.41
C ALA A 533 11.73 -9.98 -0.44
N PHE A 534 11.55 -8.67 -0.47
CA PHE A 534 12.63 -7.69 -0.48
C PHE A 534 12.80 -7.06 0.89
N ASP A 535 14.03 -6.67 1.23
CA ASP A 535 14.32 -5.94 2.46
C ASP A 535 13.75 -4.51 2.45
N SER A 536 13.68 -3.87 3.61
CA SER A 536 13.09 -2.53 3.72
C SER A 536 13.80 -1.47 2.85
N PRO A 537 15.14 -1.41 2.73
CA PRO A 537 15.78 -0.48 1.80
C PRO A 537 15.29 -0.66 0.36
N SER A 538 15.26 -1.89 -0.14
CA SER A 538 14.73 -2.20 -1.48
C SER A 538 13.26 -1.80 -1.64
N LEU A 539 12.41 -2.07 -0.62
CA LEU A 539 10.98 -1.73 -0.64
C LEU A 539 10.72 -0.23 -0.69
N TYR A 540 11.54 0.58 0.00
CA TYR A 540 11.35 2.03 0.10
C TYR A 540 12.20 2.84 -0.89
N GLY A 541 12.91 2.17 -1.78
CA GLY A 541 13.70 2.83 -2.81
C GLY A 541 14.97 3.48 -2.28
N HIS A 542 15.58 2.88 -1.25
CA HIS A 542 16.87 3.29 -0.72
C HIS A 542 17.96 2.33 -1.17
N ASP A 543 19.13 2.87 -1.41
CA ASP A 543 20.32 2.05 -1.56
C ASP A 543 20.79 1.54 -0.18
N PRO A 544 21.40 0.33 -0.10
CA PRO A 544 22.03 -0.14 1.12
C PRO A 544 23.15 0.81 1.53
N ALA A 545 23.17 1.22 2.80
CA ALA A 545 24.08 2.22 3.33
C ALA A 545 24.38 2.01 4.81
N THR A 546 25.44 2.65 5.30
CA THR A 546 25.86 2.63 6.70
C THR A 546 25.07 3.61 7.58
N GLN A 547 24.14 4.36 7.04
CA GLN A 547 23.29 5.30 7.78
C GLN A 547 22.44 4.57 8.82
N LEU A 548 22.16 5.25 9.95
CA LEU A 548 21.52 4.68 11.14
C LEU A 548 20.17 4.03 10.85
N ASP A 549 19.37 4.66 10.01
CA ASP A 549 18.01 4.23 9.68
C ASP A 549 17.97 3.20 8.53
N ILE A 550 19.10 2.88 7.90
CA ILE A 550 19.22 1.97 6.77
C ILE A 550 19.98 0.70 7.16
N PHE A 551 21.18 0.81 7.73
CA PHE A 551 22.09 -0.32 7.98
C PHE A 551 21.44 -1.50 8.70
N GLY A 552 20.65 -1.22 9.73
CA GLY A 552 19.97 -2.24 10.52
C GLY A 552 18.86 -2.99 9.78
N LYS A 553 18.50 -2.54 8.59
CA LYS A 553 17.42 -3.10 7.74
C LYS A 553 17.96 -3.78 6.48
N VAL A 554 19.25 -3.57 6.15
CA VAL A 554 19.90 -4.20 4.99
C VAL A 554 19.93 -5.70 5.21
N CYS A 555 19.49 -6.47 4.23
CA CYS A 555 19.43 -7.92 4.27
C CYS A 555 18.52 -8.52 5.36
N GLU A 556 17.67 -7.72 6.00
CA GLU A 556 16.76 -8.20 7.06
C GLU A 556 15.31 -8.28 6.54
N SER A 557 14.65 -9.39 6.88
CA SER A 557 13.26 -9.68 6.50
C SER A 557 13.00 -9.63 4.98
N GLY A 558 14.01 -9.91 4.18
CA GLY A 558 13.96 -9.90 2.74
C GLY A 558 15.35 -9.85 2.11
N VAL A 559 15.42 -10.04 0.80
CA VAL A 559 16.66 -9.92 0.01
C VAL A 559 16.94 -8.47 -0.35
N SER A 560 18.21 -8.07 -0.25
CA SER A 560 18.65 -6.72 -0.62
C SER A 560 18.97 -6.65 -2.11
N ILE A 561 18.13 -5.92 -2.87
CA ILE A 561 18.29 -5.74 -4.33
C ILE A 561 18.27 -4.25 -4.67
N SER A 562 19.41 -3.71 -5.01
CA SER A 562 19.57 -2.28 -5.35
C SER A 562 20.17 -2.03 -6.73
N THR A 563 20.71 -3.08 -7.39
CA THR A 563 21.30 -3.03 -8.73
C THR A 563 20.77 -4.16 -9.61
N VAL A 564 20.82 -3.96 -10.91
CA VAL A 564 20.44 -5.00 -11.89
C VAL A 564 21.33 -6.23 -11.80
N ASP A 565 22.58 -6.08 -11.36
CA ASP A 565 23.53 -7.18 -11.21
C ASP A 565 23.19 -8.08 -10.01
N GLU A 566 22.64 -7.51 -8.92
CA GLU A 566 22.11 -8.31 -7.81
C GLU A 566 20.83 -9.05 -8.22
N MET A 567 19.98 -8.42 -9.03
CA MET A 567 18.80 -9.10 -9.60
C MET A 567 19.21 -10.27 -10.52
N ASP A 568 20.32 -10.16 -11.26
CA ASP A 568 20.84 -11.23 -12.12
C ASP A 568 21.35 -12.42 -11.27
N ARG A 569 22.08 -12.14 -10.16
CA ARG A 569 22.51 -13.17 -9.19
C ARG A 569 21.35 -13.86 -8.50
N LEU A 570 20.30 -13.11 -8.16
CA LEU A 570 19.10 -13.66 -7.51
C LEU A 570 18.46 -14.78 -8.33
N PHE A 571 18.50 -14.69 -9.66
CA PHE A 571 17.90 -15.67 -10.56
C PHE A 571 18.93 -16.51 -11.33
N GLU A 572 20.16 -16.58 -10.84
CA GLU A 572 21.17 -17.42 -11.45
C GLU A 572 20.76 -18.90 -11.46
N GLY A 573 20.92 -19.56 -12.60
CA GLY A 573 20.53 -20.96 -12.80
C GLY A 573 19.05 -21.20 -13.17
N PHE A 574 18.19 -20.16 -13.16
CA PHE A 574 16.80 -20.24 -13.61
C PHE A 574 16.64 -19.53 -14.96
N ASP A 575 16.10 -20.21 -15.98
CA ASP A 575 15.66 -19.54 -17.21
C ASP A 575 14.30 -18.86 -17.00
N LEU A 576 14.31 -17.53 -16.97
CA LEU A 576 13.13 -16.72 -16.72
C LEU A 576 12.10 -16.73 -17.88
N CYS A 577 12.51 -17.16 -19.07
CA CYS A 577 11.64 -17.33 -20.23
C CYS A 577 11.11 -18.77 -20.39
N ALA A 578 11.59 -19.71 -19.58
CA ALA A 578 11.12 -21.09 -19.63
C ALA A 578 9.65 -21.21 -19.25
N PRO A 579 8.88 -22.09 -19.91
CA PRO A 579 7.43 -22.22 -19.67
C PRO A 579 7.08 -22.73 -18.28
N ASN A 580 8.00 -23.37 -17.57
CA ASN A 580 7.86 -23.87 -16.20
C ASN A 580 8.38 -22.92 -15.13
N THR A 581 8.92 -21.76 -15.48
CA THR A 581 9.44 -20.76 -14.54
C THR A 581 8.49 -19.57 -14.47
N SER A 582 8.17 -19.11 -13.27
CA SER A 582 7.43 -17.86 -13.02
C SER A 582 7.90 -17.18 -11.75
N VAL A 583 8.03 -15.86 -11.78
CA VAL A 583 8.51 -15.05 -10.65
C VAL A 583 7.42 -14.11 -10.16
N SER A 584 7.18 -14.09 -8.85
CA SER A 584 6.29 -13.13 -8.19
C SER A 584 7.13 -12.21 -7.30
N MET A 585 7.05 -10.91 -7.52
CA MET A 585 7.79 -9.90 -6.76
C MET A 585 6.83 -9.19 -5.81
N THR A 586 7.06 -9.34 -4.49
CA THR A 586 6.24 -8.72 -3.45
C THR A 586 6.74 -7.30 -3.14
N ILE A 587 6.56 -6.39 -4.10
CA ILE A 587 7.00 -5.01 -4.00
C ILE A 587 5.95 -4.05 -4.54
N ASN A 588 5.75 -2.92 -3.88
CA ASN A 588 4.74 -1.93 -4.20
C ASN A 588 5.32 -0.54 -4.46
N GLY A 589 5.96 0.07 -3.47
CA GLY A 589 6.34 1.48 -3.49
C GLY A 589 7.17 1.93 -4.69
N ASN A 590 8.21 1.17 -5.05
CA ASN A 590 9.13 1.45 -6.14
C ASN A 590 9.23 0.28 -7.14
N TYR A 591 8.15 -0.46 -7.30
CA TYR A 591 8.08 -1.68 -8.12
C TYR A 591 8.56 -1.49 -9.56
N TRP A 592 8.41 -0.30 -10.15
CA TRP A 592 8.79 -0.03 -11.54
C TRP A 592 10.29 -0.27 -11.80
N TRP A 593 11.16 0.11 -10.86
CA TRP A 593 12.59 -0.15 -10.99
C TRP A 593 12.88 -1.66 -10.96
N HIS A 594 12.30 -2.38 -9.99
CA HIS A 594 12.49 -3.83 -9.86
C HIS A 594 11.89 -4.60 -11.04
N LEU A 595 10.74 -4.14 -11.56
CA LEU A 595 10.13 -4.72 -12.75
C LEU A 595 11.00 -4.51 -14.00
N ALA A 596 11.56 -3.31 -14.17
CA ALA A 596 12.48 -3.02 -15.27
C ALA A 596 13.77 -3.84 -15.13
N ALA A 597 14.34 -3.95 -13.93
CA ALA A 597 15.51 -4.79 -13.65
C ALA A 597 15.22 -6.26 -13.96
N PHE A 598 14.10 -6.79 -13.57
CA PHE A 598 13.67 -8.16 -13.86
C PHE A 598 13.58 -8.42 -15.38
N PHE A 599 12.96 -7.52 -16.14
CA PHE A 599 12.90 -7.66 -17.59
C PHE A 599 14.27 -7.55 -18.25
N GLN A 600 15.15 -6.69 -17.76
CA GLN A 600 16.52 -6.58 -18.26
C GLN A 600 17.33 -7.83 -17.95
N VAL A 601 17.23 -8.40 -16.76
CA VAL A 601 17.88 -9.67 -16.41
C VAL A 601 17.40 -10.79 -17.32
N ALA A 602 16.10 -10.92 -17.56
CA ALA A 602 15.57 -11.90 -18.48
C ALA A 602 16.11 -11.71 -19.90
N GLN A 603 16.25 -10.47 -20.38
CA GLN A 603 16.88 -10.17 -21.68
C GLN A 603 18.38 -10.54 -21.68
N ARG A 604 19.12 -10.19 -20.62
CA ARG A 604 20.55 -10.58 -20.46
C ARG A 604 20.73 -12.11 -20.54
N GLN A 605 19.84 -12.88 -19.89
CA GLN A 605 19.87 -14.34 -19.97
C GLN A 605 19.67 -14.83 -21.40
N GLN A 606 18.69 -14.30 -22.13
CA GLN A 606 18.44 -14.70 -23.51
C GLN A 606 19.58 -14.28 -24.47
N VAL A 607 20.26 -13.17 -24.22
CA VAL A 607 21.48 -12.77 -24.93
C VAL A 607 22.63 -13.77 -24.65
N ARG A 608 22.80 -14.22 -23.40
CA ARG A 608 23.81 -15.26 -23.05
C ARG A 608 23.50 -16.56 -23.78
N ILE A 609 22.29 -17.05 -23.76
CA ILE A 609 21.85 -18.24 -24.50
C ILE A 609 22.08 -18.09 -26.00
N PHE A 610 21.79 -16.94 -26.59
CA PHE A 610 22.08 -16.66 -27.99
C PHE A 610 23.58 -16.74 -28.31
N LYS A 611 24.43 -16.16 -27.45
CA LYS A 611 25.90 -16.21 -27.60
C LYS A 611 26.43 -17.66 -27.54
N GLU A 612 25.93 -18.45 -26.60
CA GLU A 612 26.30 -19.87 -26.48
C GLU A 612 25.90 -20.67 -27.73
N GLN A 613 24.71 -20.39 -28.29
CA GLN A 613 24.21 -21.09 -29.47
C GLN A 613 24.87 -20.66 -30.79
N LYS A 614 25.15 -19.35 -30.92
CA LYS A 614 25.63 -18.75 -32.17
C LYS A 614 27.13 -18.43 -32.18
N GLY A 615 27.79 -18.46 -31.03
CA GLY A 615 29.23 -18.16 -30.89
C GLY A 615 29.59 -16.68 -31.15
N ARG A 616 28.60 -15.76 -31.15
CA ARG A 616 28.80 -14.32 -31.39
C ARG A 616 27.76 -13.47 -30.64
N GLU A 617 28.05 -12.20 -30.54
CA GLU A 617 27.05 -11.19 -30.06
C GLU A 617 25.88 -11.06 -31.03
N PRO A 618 24.63 -10.84 -30.53
CA PRO A 618 23.50 -10.51 -31.37
C PRO A 618 23.68 -9.11 -31.98
N ASP A 619 23.31 -8.99 -33.24
CA ASP A 619 23.23 -7.70 -33.92
C ASP A 619 22.02 -6.85 -33.42
N PRO A 620 21.86 -5.56 -33.82
CA PRO A 620 20.75 -4.72 -33.34
C PRO A 620 19.36 -5.28 -33.67
N ILE A 621 19.18 -5.99 -34.78
CA ILE A 621 17.88 -6.58 -35.16
C ILE A 621 17.60 -7.79 -34.26
N GLU A 622 18.60 -8.67 -34.11
CA GLU A 622 18.52 -9.84 -33.23
C GLU A 622 18.30 -9.43 -31.75
N ARG A 623 18.86 -8.30 -31.31
CA ARG A 623 18.60 -7.76 -29.97
C ARG A 623 17.14 -7.36 -29.78
N GLU A 624 16.51 -6.75 -30.78
CA GLU A 624 15.10 -6.38 -30.71
C GLU A 624 14.19 -7.62 -30.78
N GLU A 625 14.58 -8.65 -31.56
CA GLU A 625 13.91 -9.94 -31.55
C GLU A 625 13.99 -10.63 -30.18
N ILE A 626 15.18 -10.63 -29.55
CA ILE A 626 15.38 -11.15 -28.19
C ILE A 626 14.52 -10.40 -27.17
N LYS A 627 14.47 -9.08 -27.25
CA LYS A 627 13.61 -8.26 -26.38
C LYS A 627 12.14 -8.63 -26.56
N SER A 628 11.66 -8.68 -27.80
CA SER A 628 10.28 -9.06 -28.11
C SER A 628 9.94 -10.47 -27.65
N PHE A 629 10.86 -11.42 -27.86
CA PHE A 629 10.72 -12.78 -27.34
C PHE A 629 10.62 -12.81 -25.82
N THR A 630 11.54 -12.12 -25.12
CA THR A 630 11.59 -12.06 -23.66
C THR A 630 10.29 -11.52 -23.09
N LEU A 631 9.83 -10.34 -23.56
CA LEU A 631 8.60 -9.70 -23.08
C LEU A 631 7.35 -10.54 -23.36
N SER A 632 7.36 -11.37 -24.42
CA SER A 632 6.23 -12.24 -24.76
C SER A 632 6.19 -13.53 -23.93
N ASN A 633 7.35 -14.03 -23.44
CA ASN A 633 7.45 -15.35 -22.81
C ASN A 633 7.64 -15.30 -21.30
N VAL A 634 8.29 -14.27 -20.76
CA VAL A 634 8.49 -14.10 -19.32
C VAL A 634 7.16 -14.19 -18.57
N ARG A 635 7.17 -14.91 -17.44
CA ARG A 635 5.99 -15.17 -16.62
C ARG A 635 6.20 -14.69 -15.20
N GLY A 636 5.16 -14.13 -14.64
CA GLY A 636 5.23 -13.67 -13.26
C GLY A 636 4.19 -12.63 -12.90
N THR A 637 4.47 -11.99 -11.79
CA THR A 637 3.60 -10.95 -11.21
C THR A 637 4.47 -9.97 -10.45
N VAL A 638 4.16 -8.70 -10.54
CA VAL A 638 4.60 -7.70 -9.55
C VAL A 638 3.37 -7.21 -8.78
N GLN A 639 3.53 -6.98 -7.48
CA GLN A 639 2.38 -6.54 -6.65
C GLN A 639 1.86 -5.17 -7.08
N ALA A 640 2.69 -4.14 -6.99
CA ALA A 640 2.44 -2.79 -7.52
C ALA A 640 1.14 -2.09 -7.05
N ASP A 641 0.52 -2.55 -5.96
CA ASP A 641 -0.77 -2.03 -5.47
C ASP A 641 -0.59 -0.78 -4.61
N GLN A 642 -0.68 0.40 -5.24
CA GLN A 642 -0.48 1.70 -4.60
C GLN A 642 -1.65 2.10 -3.68
N LEU A 643 -2.87 1.73 -4.04
CA LEU A 643 -4.05 2.04 -3.19
C LEU A 643 -4.00 1.28 -1.87
N LYS A 644 -3.57 0.01 -1.90
CA LYS A 644 -3.36 -0.80 -0.71
C LYS A 644 -2.29 -0.17 0.20
N GLU A 645 -1.18 0.31 -0.37
CA GLU A 645 -0.13 1.00 0.39
C GLU A 645 -0.66 2.26 1.09
N ALA A 646 -1.51 3.03 0.41
CA ALA A 646 -2.10 4.23 0.97
C ALA A 646 -3.04 3.95 2.15
N MET A 647 -3.89 2.91 2.05
CA MET A 647 -4.95 2.64 3.04
C MET A 647 -4.54 1.72 4.19
N GLY A 648 -3.75 0.68 3.91
CA GLY A 648 -3.42 -0.36 4.88
C GLY A 648 -2.14 -0.09 5.65
N GLN A 649 -1.07 0.33 4.97
CA GLN A 649 0.27 0.42 5.54
C GLN A 649 0.81 1.84 5.69
N ASN A 650 0.24 2.84 4.98
CA ASN A 650 0.74 4.22 4.97
C ASN A 650 2.23 4.31 4.57
N THR A 651 2.61 3.52 3.56
CA THR A 651 4.00 3.24 3.17
C THR A 651 4.30 3.55 1.71
N LEU A 652 3.52 4.44 1.07
CA LEU A 652 3.86 4.93 -0.26
C LEU A 652 5.27 5.55 -0.29
N VAL A 653 5.96 5.37 -1.37
CA VAL A 653 7.27 6.04 -1.63
C VAL A 653 7.02 7.43 -2.21
N PHE A 654 6.16 7.53 -3.22
CA PHE A 654 5.75 8.79 -3.85
C PHE A 654 4.34 9.18 -3.44
N ASN A 655 3.98 10.44 -3.65
CA ASN A 655 2.60 10.84 -3.47
C ASN A 655 1.65 10.00 -4.35
N LEU A 656 0.38 9.95 -3.98
CA LEU A 656 -0.59 9.05 -4.62
C LEU A 656 -0.77 9.37 -6.11
N ASP A 657 -0.81 10.63 -6.50
CA ASP A 657 -1.01 11.05 -7.89
C ASP A 657 0.15 10.57 -8.79
N THR A 658 1.39 10.75 -8.34
CA THR A 658 2.59 10.26 -9.03
C THR A 658 2.58 8.73 -9.10
N SER A 659 2.25 8.05 -8.00
CA SER A 659 2.18 6.59 -7.93
C SER A 659 1.16 6.03 -8.93
N LEU A 660 -0.04 6.62 -9.00
CA LEU A 660 -1.09 6.22 -9.94
C LEU A 660 -0.74 6.54 -11.39
N ARG A 661 -0.07 7.68 -11.64
CA ARG A 661 0.45 8.02 -12.96
C ARG A 661 1.43 6.96 -13.45
N MET A 662 2.41 6.59 -12.61
CA MET A 662 3.41 5.58 -12.97
C MET A 662 2.80 4.20 -13.19
N MET A 663 1.73 3.83 -12.45
CA MET A 663 0.96 2.62 -12.75
C MET A 663 0.34 2.66 -14.16
N GLY A 664 -0.18 3.82 -14.55
CA GLY A 664 -0.68 4.03 -15.90
C GLY A 664 0.41 3.87 -16.96
N ASP A 665 1.62 4.39 -16.72
CA ASP A 665 2.77 4.27 -17.63
C ASP A 665 3.18 2.80 -17.83
N VAL A 666 3.18 2.01 -16.75
CA VAL A 666 3.43 0.56 -16.83
C VAL A 666 2.32 -0.16 -17.60
N ALA A 667 1.04 0.15 -17.33
CA ALA A 667 -0.08 -0.46 -18.03
C ALA A 667 -0.02 -0.19 -19.55
N GLU A 668 0.32 1.04 -19.93
CA GLU A 668 0.52 1.45 -21.31
C GLU A 668 1.69 0.71 -21.98
N PHE A 669 2.83 0.58 -21.30
CA PHE A 669 3.96 -0.21 -21.76
C PHE A 669 3.56 -1.68 -22.03
N TYR A 670 2.80 -2.30 -21.12
CA TYR A 670 2.32 -3.68 -21.31
C TYR A 670 1.40 -3.84 -22.53
N VAL A 671 0.49 -2.89 -22.73
CA VAL A 671 -0.41 -2.89 -23.88
C VAL A 671 0.37 -2.72 -25.18
N ASN A 672 1.28 -1.74 -25.24
CA ASN A 672 2.08 -1.42 -26.42
C ASN A 672 3.04 -2.55 -26.81
N ASN A 673 3.65 -3.21 -25.83
CA ASN A 673 4.57 -4.33 -26.06
C ASN A 673 3.88 -5.71 -26.05
N SER A 674 2.54 -5.76 -26.00
CA SER A 674 1.76 -7.00 -26.04
C SER A 674 2.19 -8.05 -25.00
N ILE A 675 2.55 -7.65 -23.80
CA ILE A 675 2.97 -8.55 -22.70
C ILE A 675 1.73 -9.32 -22.22
N LYS A 676 1.78 -10.66 -22.26
CA LYS A 676 0.60 -11.52 -22.05
C LYS A 676 0.68 -12.43 -20.83
N ASN A 677 1.88 -12.79 -20.41
CA ASN A 677 2.11 -13.84 -19.40
C ASN A 677 2.60 -13.30 -18.06
N HIS A 678 2.83 -12.00 -17.97
CA HIS A 678 3.21 -11.31 -16.74
C HIS A 678 2.10 -10.37 -16.28
N TYR A 679 1.81 -10.34 -14.98
CA TYR A 679 0.82 -9.47 -14.36
C TYR A 679 1.51 -8.23 -13.82
N PHE A 680 1.09 -7.02 -14.23
CA PHE A 680 1.71 -5.78 -13.79
C PHE A 680 1.11 -5.23 -12.49
N VAL A 681 0.04 -5.81 -12.01
CA VAL A 681 -0.55 -5.52 -10.71
C VAL A 681 -1.13 -6.78 -10.10
N SER A 682 -0.91 -6.96 -8.81
CA SER A 682 -1.60 -7.94 -7.96
C SER A 682 -2.33 -7.18 -6.87
N ILE A 683 -3.62 -6.96 -7.09
CA ILE A 683 -4.49 -6.17 -6.21
C ILE A 683 -4.63 -6.91 -4.90
N SER A 684 -4.15 -6.29 -3.80
CA SER A 684 -3.78 -7.01 -2.60
C SER A 684 -4.70 -6.72 -1.41
N GLY A 685 -5.50 -7.72 -1.04
CA GLY A 685 -6.24 -7.77 0.21
C GLY A 685 -5.41 -8.32 1.38
N TYR A 686 -4.38 -9.14 1.12
CA TYR A 686 -3.55 -9.75 2.15
C TYR A 686 -3.08 -8.73 3.19
N HIS A 687 -2.44 -7.64 2.77
CA HIS A 687 -1.92 -6.63 3.68
C HIS A 687 -3.01 -5.84 4.42
N ILE A 688 -4.19 -5.70 3.81
CA ILE A 688 -5.37 -5.09 4.45
C ILE A 688 -5.84 -5.97 5.61
N ALA A 689 -5.90 -7.29 5.41
CA ALA A 689 -6.22 -8.26 6.45
C ALA A 689 -5.15 -8.31 7.55
N GLU A 690 -3.86 -8.33 7.17
CA GLU A 690 -2.74 -8.33 8.13
C GLU A 690 -2.67 -7.02 8.94
N ALA A 691 -3.11 -5.89 8.39
CA ALA A 691 -3.28 -4.63 9.12
C ALA A 691 -4.47 -4.64 10.10
N GLY A 692 -5.37 -5.62 10.02
CA GLY A 692 -6.43 -5.83 10.99
C GLY A 692 -7.85 -5.95 10.45
N ALA A 693 -8.06 -5.81 9.15
CA ALA A 693 -9.38 -5.93 8.55
C ALA A 693 -9.96 -7.34 8.70
N ASN A 694 -11.28 -7.42 8.88
CA ASN A 694 -12.01 -8.66 8.79
C ASN A 694 -12.13 -9.14 7.33
N PRO A 695 -12.55 -10.41 7.08
CA PRO A 695 -12.59 -10.97 5.73
C PRO A 695 -13.49 -10.18 4.74
N VAL A 696 -14.61 -9.65 5.21
CA VAL A 696 -15.53 -8.88 4.36
C VAL A 696 -14.91 -7.55 3.93
N THR A 697 -14.33 -6.84 4.88
CA THR A 697 -13.62 -5.57 4.60
C THR A 697 -12.41 -5.79 3.71
N GLN A 698 -11.62 -6.85 3.94
CA GLN A 698 -10.55 -7.25 3.03
C GLN A 698 -11.06 -7.37 1.59
N ALA A 699 -12.09 -8.17 1.36
CA ALA A 699 -12.64 -8.42 0.03
C ALA A 699 -13.21 -7.14 -0.60
N ALA A 700 -13.96 -6.36 0.16
CA ALA A 700 -14.58 -5.12 -0.32
C ALA A 700 -13.55 -4.08 -0.77
N LEU A 701 -12.55 -3.79 0.07
CA LEU A 701 -11.51 -2.82 -0.26
C LEU A 701 -10.65 -3.27 -1.43
N THR A 702 -10.33 -4.56 -1.50
CA THR A 702 -9.55 -5.14 -2.61
C THR A 702 -10.30 -5.02 -3.95
N LEU A 703 -11.57 -5.39 -3.99
CA LEU A 703 -12.40 -5.27 -5.19
C LEU A 703 -12.59 -3.80 -5.60
N ALA A 704 -12.82 -2.91 -4.63
CA ALA A 704 -12.93 -1.48 -4.90
C ALA A 704 -11.64 -0.90 -5.49
N ASN A 705 -10.46 -1.31 -5.01
CA ASN A 705 -9.17 -0.92 -5.59
C ASN A 705 -9.06 -1.38 -7.04
N GLY A 706 -9.42 -2.63 -7.34
CA GLY A 706 -9.42 -3.15 -8.70
C GLY A 706 -10.33 -2.37 -9.64
N LEU A 707 -11.55 -2.07 -9.21
CA LEU A 707 -12.49 -1.25 -9.97
C LEU A 707 -11.94 0.18 -10.19
N THR A 708 -11.25 0.74 -9.19
CA THR A 708 -10.58 2.04 -9.31
C THR A 708 -9.50 2.00 -10.39
N TYR A 709 -8.68 0.97 -10.44
CA TYR A 709 -7.65 0.81 -11.48
C TYR A 709 -8.27 0.65 -12.87
N VAL A 710 -9.40 -0.04 -12.99
CA VAL A 710 -10.14 -0.09 -14.27
C VAL A 710 -10.52 1.31 -14.74
N GLU A 711 -11.10 2.11 -13.86
CA GLU A 711 -11.49 3.49 -14.18
C GLU A 711 -10.29 4.38 -14.52
N LEU A 712 -9.19 4.27 -13.77
CA LEU A 712 -7.95 5.02 -14.01
C LEU A 712 -7.35 4.73 -15.40
N PHE A 713 -7.25 3.45 -15.77
CA PHE A 713 -6.64 3.08 -17.05
C PHE A 713 -7.58 3.38 -18.24
N ARG A 714 -8.89 3.27 -18.03
CA ARG A 714 -9.89 3.74 -19.03
C ARG A 714 -9.81 5.26 -19.23
N ALA A 715 -9.65 6.02 -18.16
CA ALA A 715 -9.48 7.48 -18.26
C ALA A 715 -8.22 7.87 -19.07
N ARG A 716 -7.18 7.02 -19.09
CA ARG A 716 -6.01 7.16 -19.99
C ARG A 716 -6.26 6.69 -21.42
N GLY A 717 -7.44 6.21 -21.75
CA GLY A 717 -7.79 5.73 -23.10
C GLY A 717 -7.34 4.29 -23.38
N LEU A 718 -6.95 3.52 -22.37
CA LEU A 718 -6.58 2.11 -22.54
C LEU A 718 -7.83 1.23 -22.67
N ASP A 719 -7.76 0.27 -23.56
CA ASP A 719 -8.82 -0.72 -23.82
C ASP A 719 -8.81 -1.79 -22.69
N PRO A 720 -9.93 -1.97 -21.94
CA PRO A 720 -10.02 -2.96 -20.87
C PRO A 720 -9.67 -4.39 -21.31
N ASP A 721 -10.04 -4.83 -22.49
CA ASP A 721 -9.70 -6.17 -22.98
C ASP A 721 -8.19 -6.39 -23.17
N LYS A 722 -7.42 -5.31 -23.32
CA LYS A 722 -5.98 -5.40 -23.48
C LYS A 722 -5.24 -5.46 -22.15
N PHE A 723 -5.69 -4.72 -21.12
CA PHE A 723 -4.95 -4.65 -19.84
C PHE A 723 -5.50 -5.57 -18.75
N LEU A 724 -6.80 -5.86 -18.68
CA LEU A 724 -7.39 -6.67 -17.60
C LEU A 724 -6.86 -8.10 -17.55
N ARG A 725 -6.40 -8.63 -18.68
CA ARG A 725 -5.73 -9.94 -18.71
C ARG A 725 -4.48 -10.01 -17.83
N ASN A 726 -3.88 -8.87 -17.53
CA ASN A 726 -2.66 -8.71 -16.74
C ASN A 726 -2.94 -8.26 -15.30
N PHE A 727 -4.22 -8.35 -14.83
CA PHE A 727 -4.60 -8.22 -13.43
C PHE A 727 -4.48 -9.57 -12.73
N SER A 728 -3.88 -9.56 -11.55
CA SER A 728 -3.88 -10.64 -10.58
C SER A 728 -4.45 -10.11 -9.26
N TRP A 729 -4.87 -11.03 -8.40
CA TRP A 729 -5.45 -10.69 -7.10
C TRP A 729 -4.74 -11.46 -6.00
N PHE A 730 -4.75 -10.92 -4.80
CA PHE A 730 -4.04 -11.50 -3.67
C PHE A 730 -4.85 -11.33 -2.40
N PHE A 731 -5.28 -12.45 -1.77
CA PHE A 731 -6.03 -12.45 -0.54
C PHE A 731 -5.31 -13.22 0.57
N SER A 732 -5.63 -12.88 1.83
CA SER A 732 -5.30 -13.66 3.00
C SER A 732 -6.41 -14.64 3.31
N ASN A 733 -6.04 -15.82 3.85
CA ASN A 733 -6.97 -16.73 4.49
C ASN A 733 -6.62 -16.87 5.98
N GLY A 734 -7.57 -16.53 6.84
CA GLY A 734 -7.53 -16.75 8.29
C GLY A 734 -8.38 -17.93 8.73
N MET A 735 -8.89 -17.88 9.95
CA MET A 735 -9.66 -18.94 10.58
C MET A 735 -11.17 -18.70 10.58
N ASP A 736 -11.65 -17.49 10.24
CA ASP A 736 -13.06 -17.15 10.20
C ASP A 736 -13.78 -17.83 9.04
N PRO A 737 -15.09 -18.18 9.17
CA PRO A 737 -15.83 -18.94 8.17
C PRO A 737 -15.97 -18.23 6.82
N GLU A 738 -15.98 -16.90 6.79
CA GLU A 738 -16.07 -16.09 5.57
C GLU A 738 -14.89 -16.32 4.63
N TYR A 739 -13.72 -16.71 5.15
CA TYR A 739 -12.57 -17.06 4.32
C TYR A 739 -12.81 -18.23 3.36
N ALA A 740 -13.75 -19.13 3.68
CA ALA A 740 -14.14 -20.21 2.79
C ALA A 740 -14.82 -19.74 1.48
N VAL A 741 -15.29 -18.49 1.43
CA VAL A 741 -16.08 -17.97 0.30
C VAL A 741 -15.52 -16.70 -0.33
N ILE A 742 -14.40 -16.16 0.14
CA ILE A 742 -13.82 -14.91 -0.38
C ILE A 742 -13.59 -14.98 -1.89
N GLY A 743 -12.96 -16.03 -2.38
CA GLY A 743 -12.67 -16.18 -3.80
C GLY A 743 -13.94 -16.34 -4.63
N ARG A 744 -14.93 -17.08 -4.13
CA ARG A 744 -16.24 -17.26 -4.77
C ARG A 744 -16.95 -15.94 -4.98
N VAL A 745 -17.07 -15.14 -3.91
CA VAL A 745 -17.72 -13.83 -3.94
C VAL A 745 -16.95 -12.85 -4.83
N ALA A 746 -15.63 -12.82 -4.70
CA ALA A 746 -14.80 -11.95 -5.52
C ALA A 746 -14.93 -12.24 -7.01
N ARG A 747 -14.89 -13.52 -7.42
CA ARG A 747 -15.10 -13.94 -8.81
C ARG A 747 -16.46 -13.53 -9.33
N ARG A 748 -17.53 -13.74 -8.54
CA ARG A 748 -18.90 -13.42 -8.92
C ARG A 748 -19.11 -11.93 -9.12
N ILE A 749 -18.75 -11.10 -8.14
CA ILE A 749 -18.85 -9.64 -8.24
C ILE A 749 -18.07 -9.12 -9.45
N TRP A 750 -16.82 -9.56 -9.59
CA TRP A 750 -15.94 -9.09 -10.66
C TRP A 750 -16.46 -9.45 -12.06
N SER A 751 -16.83 -10.73 -12.26
CA SER A 751 -17.26 -11.19 -13.57
C SER A 751 -18.57 -10.55 -14.04
N ILE A 752 -19.54 -10.38 -13.13
CA ILE A 752 -20.80 -9.69 -13.42
C ILE A 752 -20.53 -8.23 -13.78
N ALA A 753 -19.74 -7.52 -12.96
CA ALA A 753 -19.40 -6.13 -13.24
C ALA A 753 -18.66 -5.97 -14.59
N MET A 754 -17.67 -6.81 -14.85
CA MET A 754 -16.90 -6.74 -16.12
C MET A 754 -17.76 -7.05 -17.35
N ARG A 755 -18.68 -8.00 -17.27
CA ARG A 755 -19.57 -8.31 -18.38
C ARG A 755 -20.68 -7.28 -18.58
N GLU A 756 -21.45 -7.01 -17.52
CA GLU A 756 -22.70 -6.25 -17.63
C GLU A 756 -22.49 -4.73 -17.67
N MET A 757 -21.46 -4.22 -16.97
CA MET A 757 -21.21 -2.77 -16.89
C MET A 757 -20.10 -2.32 -17.84
N TYR A 758 -19.01 -3.09 -17.92
CA TYR A 758 -17.83 -2.70 -18.70
C TYR A 758 -17.76 -3.33 -20.08
N ASN A 759 -18.64 -4.27 -20.40
CA ASN A 759 -18.71 -4.99 -21.69
C ASN A 759 -17.37 -5.62 -22.11
N VAL A 760 -16.70 -6.24 -21.15
CA VAL A 760 -15.37 -6.85 -21.27
C VAL A 760 -15.52 -8.32 -21.70
N GLY A 761 -14.65 -8.79 -22.58
CA GLY A 761 -14.60 -10.17 -23.03
C GLY A 761 -14.25 -11.17 -21.92
N GLU A 762 -14.51 -12.46 -22.16
CA GLU A 762 -14.38 -13.57 -21.21
C GLU A 762 -13.05 -13.55 -20.41
N ARG A 763 -11.96 -13.18 -21.05
CA ARG A 763 -10.64 -13.22 -20.42
C ARG A 763 -10.48 -12.18 -19.31
N GLY A 764 -11.06 -10.99 -19.45
CA GLY A 764 -11.06 -9.93 -18.46
C GLY A 764 -12.07 -10.15 -17.34
N GLN A 765 -13.11 -10.97 -17.58
CA GLN A 765 -14.09 -11.36 -16.56
C GLN A 765 -13.52 -12.35 -15.52
N LYS A 766 -12.45 -13.08 -15.85
CA LYS A 766 -11.86 -14.15 -15.02
C LYS A 766 -10.94 -13.56 -13.95
N LEU A 767 -11.41 -13.48 -12.70
CA LEU A 767 -10.61 -13.09 -11.56
C LEU A 767 -9.72 -14.26 -11.11
N LYS A 768 -8.40 -14.10 -11.28
CA LYS A 768 -7.38 -15.09 -10.85
C LYS A 768 -6.68 -14.57 -9.62
N TYR A 769 -6.63 -15.38 -8.57
CA TYR A 769 -6.08 -14.93 -7.30
C TYR A 769 -5.09 -15.90 -6.69
N HIS A 770 -4.19 -15.31 -5.93
CA HIS A 770 -3.25 -15.95 -5.03
C HIS A 770 -3.78 -15.87 -3.61
N ILE A 771 -3.57 -16.92 -2.82
CA ILE A 771 -3.79 -16.93 -1.37
C ILE A 771 -2.46 -17.10 -0.66
N GLN A 772 -2.29 -16.35 0.43
CA GLN A 772 -1.32 -16.63 1.48
C GLN A 772 -2.08 -16.86 2.79
N SER A 773 -1.66 -17.86 3.57
CA SER A 773 -2.19 -18.05 4.92
C SER A 773 -1.91 -16.83 5.79
N SER A 774 -2.82 -16.51 6.73
CA SER A 774 -2.73 -15.29 7.54
C SER A 774 -1.58 -15.34 8.52
N GLY A 775 -0.69 -14.33 8.47
CA GLY A 775 0.37 -14.10 9.45
C GLY A 775 -0.19 -13.75 10.84
N ARG A 776 -1.34 -13.06 10.90
CA ARG A 776 -2.02 -12.73 12.17
C ARG A 776 -2.49 -13.96 12.95
N SER A 777 -2.64 -15.10 12.30
CA SER A 777 -2.99 -16.36 12.93
C SER A 777 -1.80 -17.09 13.54
N LEU A 778 -0.59 -16.63 13.26
CA LEU A 778 0.65 -17.21 13.78
C LEU A 778 1.00 -16.57 15.13
N HIS A 779 1.30 -17.40 16.10
CA HIS A 779 1.66 -16.97 17.44
C HIS A 779 3.03 -17.51 17.81
N ALA A 780 3.81 -16.72 18.56
CA ALA A 780 5.12 -17.11 19.04
C ALA A 780 5.02 -18.14 20.18
N GLN A 781 3.96 -18.03 21.00
CA GLN A 781 3.67 -19.01 22.06
C GLN A 781 3.27 -20.35 21.43
N GLU A 782 3.85 -21.43 21.92
CA GLU A 782 3.59 -22.79 21.44
C GLU A 782 3.48 -22.86 19.89
N TYR A 783 4.47 -22.27 19.21
CA TYR A 783 4.48 -21.97 17.77
C TYR A 783 4.28 -23.22 16.88
N THR A 784 4.48 -24.42 17.40
CA THR A 784 4.22 -25.69 16.71
C THR A 784 2.75 -25.85 16.28
N TRP A 785 1.81 -25.23 17.01
CA TRP A 785 0.39 -25.20 16.62
C TRP A 785 0.11 -24.40 15.35
N ASN A 786 1.06 -23.56 14.92
CA ASN A 786 0.88 -22.76 13.73
C ASN A 786 0.76 -23.59 12.45
N ASP A 787 1.45 -24.74 12.35
CA ASP A 787 1.33 -25.64 11.19
C ASP A 787 -0.09 -26.17 11.01
N TYR A 788 -0.79 -26.46 12.12
CA TYR A 788 -2.19 -26.88 12.07
C TYR A 788 -3.10 -25.77 11.58
N ARG A 789 -2.90 -24.53 12.05
CA ARG A 789 -3.65 -23.35 11.61
C ARG A 789 -3.42 -23.10 10.12
N THR A 790 -2.18 -23.10 9.68
CA THR A 790 -1.77 -22.94 8.28
C THR A 790 -2.38 -24.02 7.38
N THR A 791 -2.43 -25.27 7.85
CA THR A 791 -3.03 -26.39 7.11
C THR A 791 -4.53 -26.15 6.85
N LEU A 792 -5.29 -25.70 7.86
CA LEU A 792 -6.73 -25.42 7.72
C LEU A 792 -7.00 -24.23 6.79
N GLN A 793 -6.19 -23.19 6.86
CA GLN A 793 -6.27 -22.03 5.98
C GLN A 793 -5.94 -22.40 4.52
N ALA A 794 -4.94 -23.25 4.31
CA ALA A 794 -4.59 -23.76 3.00
C ALA A 794 -5.69 -24.67 2.43
N LEU A 795 -6.39 -25.44 3.28
CA LEU A 795 -7.53 -26.24 2.88
C LEU A 795 -8.67 -25.37 2.31
N TYR A 796 -9.02 -24.26 2.95
CA TYR A 796 -10.01 -23.32 2.42
C TYR A 796 -9.58 -22.76 1.05
N ALA A 797 -8.32 -22.37 0.90
CA ALA A 797 -7.81 -21.84 -0.36
C ALA A 797 -7.94 -22.83 -1.52
N LEU A 798 -7.54 -24.08 -1.29
CA LEU A 798 -7.57 -25.13 -2.33
C LEU A 798 -8.99 -25.59 -2.65
N ALA A 799 -9.87 -25.64 -1.64
CA ALA A 799 -11.28 -25.98 -1.83
C ALA A 799 -12.06 -24.90 -2.60
N ASP A 800 -11.67 -23.63 -2.47
CA ASP A 800 -12.21 -22.50 -3.23
C ASP A 800 -11.49 -22.24 -4.58
N ASN A 801 -10.67 -23.17 -5.05
CA ASN A 801 -9.98 -23.08 -6.34
C ASN A 801 -9.07 -21.85 -6.49
N ALA A 802 -8.30 -21.51 -5.46
CA ALA A 802 -7.23 -20.53 -5.57
C ALA A 802 -6.23 -20.93 -6.67
N ASN A 803 -5.79 -19.96 -7.47
CA ASN A 803 -4.91 -20.22 -8.60
C ASN A 803 -3.45 -20.44 -8.19
N SER A 804 -3.05 -19.91 -7.05
CA SER A 804 -1.78 -20.21 -6.40
C SER A 804 -1.88 -20.01 -4.89
N LEU A 805 -1.06 -20.73 -4.14
CA LEU A 805 -1.06 -20.78 -2.69
C LEU A 805 0.36 -20.62 -2.15
N HIS A 806 0.48 -19.83 -1.09
CA HIS A 806 1.63 -19.81 -0.19
C HIS A 806 1.16 -20.12 1.23
N THR A 807 1.90 -20.95 1.93
CA THR A 807 1.72 -21.32 3.34
C THR A 807 2.86 -20.75 4.17
N ASN A 808 2.55 -19.99 5.19
CA ASN A 808 3.54 -19.43 6.10
C ASN A 808 4.18 -20.56 6.94
N SER A 809 5.46 -20.40 7.22
CA SER A 809 6.17 -21.31 8.13
C SER A 809 5.78 -21.03 9.58
N ARG A 810 5.82 -22.05 10.43
CA ARG A 810 5.43 -21.94 11.85
C ARG A 810 6.25 -20.92 12.64
N ASP A 811 7.51 -20.71 12.27
CA ASP A 811 8.47 -19.82 12.92
C ASP A 811 8.44 -18.37 12.39
N GLU A 812 7.62 -18.09 11.37
CA GLU A 812 7.45 -16.72 10.83
C GLU A 812 6.91 -15.73 11.89
N ALA A 813 6.26 -16.25 12.94
CA ALA A 813 5.76 -15.45 14.06
C ALA A 813 6.88 -14.71 14.84
N PHE A 814 8.14 -15.15 14.76
CA PHE A 814 9.24 -14.55 15.51
C PHE A 814 10.53 -14.33 14.70
N GLY A 815 10.63 -14.78 13.45
CA GLY A 815 11.84 -14.59 12.68
C GLY A 815 11.74 -14.96 11.21
N THR A 816 12.87 -14.88 10.51
CA THR A 816 13.00 -15.41 9.15
C THR A 816 12.98 -16.94 9.22
N PRO A 817 12.15 -17.60 8.40
CA PRO A 817 11.98 -19.06 8.45
C PRO A 817 13.28 -19.83 8.21
N THR A 818 13.47 -20.91 8.98
CA THR A 818 14.57 -21.84 8.80
C THR A 818 14.38 -22.71 7.55
N GLN A 819 15.41 -23.43 7.13
CA GLN A 819 15.31 -24.35 6.01
C GLN A 819 14.34 -25.52 6.27
N GLU A 820 14.26 -25.98 7.50
CA GLU A 820 13.35 -27.05 7.92
C GLU A 820 11.89 -26.57 7.84
N THR A 821 11.58 -25.43 8.49
CA THR A 821 10.20 -24.94 8.60
C THR A 821 9.62 -24.48 7.26
N VAL A 822 10.44 -23.93 6.36
CA VAL A 822 10.04 -23.63 4.98
C VAL A 822 9.68 -24.91 4.22
N ARG A 823 10.47 -25.97 4.40
CA ARG A 823 10.18 -27.29 3.80
C ARG A 823 8.86 -27.86 4.33
N ASP A 824 8.60 -27.75 5.63
CA ASP A 824 7.34 -28.19 6.24
C ASP A 824 6.15 -27.40 5.68
N ALA A 825 6.29 -26.09 5.54
CA ALA A 825 5.26 -25.23 4.95
C ALA A 825 4.91 -25.63 3.50
N VAL A 826 5.92 -26.00 2.67
CA VAL A 826 5.69 -26.55 1.33
C VAL A 826 5.05 -27.93 1.41
N ALA A 827 5.44 -28.77 2.37
CA ALA A 827 4.88 -30.09 2.56
C ALA A 827 3.36 -30.03 2.86
N ILE A 828 2.88 -29.05 3.63
CA ILE A 828 1.43 -28.80 3.86
C ILE A 828 0.71 -28.69 2.52
N GLN A 829 1.21 -27.90 1.58
CA GLN A 829 0.58 -27.70 0.26
C GLN A 829 0.56 -29.02 -0.55
N LEU A 830 1.65 -29.79 -0.49
CA LEU A 830 1.77 -31.06 -1.21
C LEU A 830 0.85 -32.14 -0.63
N ILE A 831 0.75 -32.25 0.70
CA ILE A 831 -0.18 -33.17 1.39
C ILE A 831 -1.62 -32.88 0.97
N LEU A 832 -2.05 -31.61 1.06
CA LEU A 832 -3.39 -31.21 0.67
C LEU A 832 -3.67 -31.45 -0.82
N SER A 833 -2.69 -31.20 -1.69
CA SER A 833 -2.89 -31.31 -3.13
C SER A 833 -2.78 -32.74 -3.67
N ARG A 834 -2.00 -33.63 -3.02
CA ARG A 834 -1.69 -34.96 -3.52
C ARG A 834 -2.31 -36.11 -2.71
N GLU A 835 -2.42 -35.96 -1.38
CA GLU A 835 -2.85 -37.02 -0.48
C GLU A 835 -4.30 -36.83 -0.02
N TYR A 836 -4.77 -35.58 0.12
CA TYR A 836 -6.12 -35.31 0.61
C TYR A 836 -7.18 -35.50 -0.50
N GLY A 837 -7.87 -36.63 -0.47
CA GLY A 837 -8.74 -37.13 -1.54
C GLY A 837 -9.89 -36.22 -1.95
N LEU A 838 -10.48 -35.42 -1.04
CA LEU A 838 -11.61 -34.55 -1.35
C LEU A 838 -11.25 -33.45 -2.37
N LEU A 839 -10.02 -32.95 -2.34
CA LEU A 839 -9.55 -31.92 -3.27
C LEU A 839 -9.25 -32.46 -4.68
N GLN A 840 -9.45 -33.73 -4.95
CA GLN A 840 -9.46 -34.30 -6.30
C GLN A 840 -10.72 -33.93 -7.09
N ASN A 841 -11.79 -33.47 -6.40
CA ASN A 841 -12.96 -32.85 -6.99
C ASN A 841 -12.71 -31.35 -7.22
N GLU A 842 -13.27 -30.78 -8.30
CA GLU A 842 -13.07 -29.39 -8.70
C GLU A 842 -14.05 -28.42 -8.03
N ASN A 843 -15.15 -28.91 -7.44
CA ASN A 843 -16.20 -28.10 -6.81
C ASN A 843 -16.67 -28.61 -5.44
N PRO A 844 -15.75 -28.91 -4.50
CA PRO A 844 -16.09 -29.55 -3.22
C PRO A 844 -16.96 -28.67 -2.31
N LEU A 845 -16.96 -27.35 -2.48
CA LEU A 845 -17.76 -26.41 -1.69
C LEU A 845 -19.14 -26.11 -2.28
N GLN A 846 -19.44 -26.54 -3.53
CA GLN A 846 -20.75 -26.31 -4.13
C GLN A 846 -21.82 -27.23 -3.51
N GLY A 847 -23.05 -26.74 -3.43
CA GLY A 847 -24.19 -27.49 -2.88
C GLY A 847 -24.27 -27.50 -1.35
N SER A 848 -23.33 -26.87 -0.64
CA SER A 848 -23.40 -26.68 0.80
C SER A 848 -24.29 -25.49 1.14
N HIS A 849 -25.31 -25.70 1.98
CA HIS A 849 -26.22 -24.63 2.42
C HIS A 849 -25.46 -23.49 3.12
N ILE A 850 -24.46 -23.78 3.97
CA ILE A 850 -23.68 -22.76 4.67
C ILE A 850 -22.80 -21.99 3.70
N THR A 851 -22.20 -22.63 2.70
CA THR A 851 -21.39 -21.95 1.68
C THR A 851 -22.23 -20.98 0.85
N THR A 852 -23.43 -21.40 0.44
CA THR A 852 -24.39 -20.54 -0.26
C THR A 852 -24.78 -19.34 0.59
N TRP A 853 -25.18 -19.58 1.83
CA TRP A 853 -25.56 -18.52 2.77
C TRP A 853 -24.43 -17.51 3.00
N LEU A 854 -23.20 -17.97 3.24
CA LEU A 854 -22.03 -17.12 3.40
C LEU A 854 -21.76 -16.31 2.13
N THR A 855 -21.82 -16.96 0.95
CA THR A 855 -21.57 -16.28 -0.34
C THR A 855 -22.54 -15.14 -0.56
N GLU A 856 -23.83 -15.31 -0.29
CA GLU A 856 -24.86 -14.28 -0.44
C GLU A 856 -24.70 -13.13 0.55
N ASN A 857 -24.45 -13.46 1.83
CA ASN A 857 -24.34 -12.43 2.87
C ASN A 857 -23.03 -11.63 2.77
N VAL A 858 -21.90 -12.30 2.48
CA VAL A 858 -20.63 -11.61 2.25
C VAL A 858 -20.71 -10.69 1.03
N GLU A 859 -21.33 -11.13 -0.07
CA GLU A 859 -21.57 -10.27 -1.24
C GLU A 859 -22.39 -9.04 -0.86
N LYS A 860 -23.50 -9.22 -0.16
CA LYS A 860 -24.36 -8.12 0.30
C LYS A 860 -23.59 -7.08 1.12
N GLU A 861 -22.77 -7.53 2.07
CA GLU A 861 -21.99 -6.62 2.91
C GLU A 861 -20.88 -5.91 2.12
N ILE A 862 -20.25 -6.57 1.15
CA ILE A 862 -19.30 -5.92 0.23
C ILE A 862 -19.97 -4.79 -0.55
N LEU A 863 -21.18 -5.03 -1.09
CA LEU A 863 -21.93 -4.01 -1.81
C LEU A 863 -22.34 -2.83 -0.91
N ASN A 864 -22.65 -3.07 0.36
CA ASN A 864 -22.91 -2.03 1.35
C ASN A 864 -21.67 -1.14 1.56
N ILE A 865 -20.49 -1.76 1.69
CA ILE A 865 -19.23 -1.01 1.81
C ILE A 865 -18.93 -0.18 0.53
N PHE A 866 -19.24 -0.71 -0.65
CA PHE A 866 -19.11 0.05 -1.91
C PHE A 866 -19.99 1.33 -1.88
N GLU A 867 -21.23 1.21 -1.44
CA GLU A 867 -22.12 2.36 -1.32
C GLU A 867 -21.64 3.38 -0.28
N GLU A 868 -21.10 2.91 0.84
CA GLU A 868 -20.51 3.80 1.86
C GLU A 868 -19.30 4.57 1.32
N MET A 869 -18.39 3.90 0.57
CA MET A 869 -17.27 4.58 -0.07
C MET A 869 -17.73 5.51 -1.18
N ASN A 870 -18.76 5.12 -1.95
CA ASN A 870 -19.30 5.96 -3.00
C ASN A 870 -19.81 7.32 -2.48
N ARG A 871 -20.51 7.34 -1.32
CA ARG A 871 -20.97 8.58 -0.66
C ARG A 871 -19.81 9.51 -0.28
N ARG A 872 -18.57 9.00 -0.20
CA ARG A 872 -17.36 9.74 0.15
C ARG A 872 -16.49 10.08 -1.09
N GLY A 873 -17.00 9.87 -2.30
CA GLY A 873 -16.27 10.14 -3.54
C GLY A 873 -15.43 8.94 -4.06
N GLY A 874 -15.91 7.72 -3.82
CA GLY A 874 -15.22 6.49 -4.22
C GLY A 874 -14.03 6.16 -3.33
N VAL A 875 -13.09 5.35 -3.84
CA VAL A 875 -11.90 4.95 -3.09
C VAL A 875 -11.01 6.15 -2.78
N LEU A 876 -10.75 7.02 -3.75
CA LEU A 876 -9.86 8.17 -3.58
C LEU A 876 -10.43 9.18 -2.57
N GLY A 877 -11.69 9.56 -2.68
CA GLY A 877 -12.33 10.46 -1.71
C GLY A 877 -12.44 9.86 -0.31
N SER A 878 -12.62 8.55 -0.21
CA SER A 878 -12.61 7.84 1.09
C SER A 878 -11.23 7.82 1.74
N LEU A 879 -10.14 7.75 0.95
CA LEU A 879 -8.76 7.87 1.46
C LEU A 879 -8.49 9.25 2.07
N GLU A 880 -8.99 10.32 1.45
CA GLU A 880 -8.83 11.69 1.96
C GLU A 880 -9.41 11.90 3.37
N VAL A 881 -10.47 11.16 3.69
CA VAL A 881 -11.11 11.22 5.01
C VAL A 881 -10.72 10.06 5.93
N ASN A 882 -9.69 9.29 5.56
CA ASN A 882 -9.16 8.13 6.29
C ASN A 882 -10.21 7.04 6.59
N TYR A 883 -11.28 6.92 5.79
CA TYR A 883 -12.37 5.97 6.05
C TYR A 883 -11.87 4.53 6.11
N GLN A 884 -11.10 4.09 5.10
CA GLN A 884 -10.58 2.72 5.03
C GLN A 884 -9.65 2.43 6.21
N ARG A 885 -8.75 3.35 6.53
CA ARG A 885 -7.79 3.20 7.62
C ARG A 885 -8.48 3.11 8.98
N ASN A 886 -9.42 4.00 9.26
CA ASN A 886 -10.18 3.98 10.51
C ASN A 886 -10.95 2.66 10.65
N ARG A 887 -11.60 2.18 9.58
CA ARG A 887 -12.32 0.91 9.58
C ARG A 887 -11.40 -0.27 9.89
N ILE A 888 -10.22 -0.34 9.24
CA ILE A 888 -9.22 -1.38 9.51
C ILE A 888 -8.77 -1.34 10.97
N GLN A 889 -8.51 -0.16 11.51
CA GLN A 889 -8.07 0.02 12.91
C GLN A 889 -9.16 -0.39 13.90
N ASP A 890 -10.40 0.00 13.68
CA ASP A 890 -11.54 -0.35 14.55
C ASP A 890 -11.74 -1.88 14.58
N GLU A 891 -11.67 -2.54 13.42
CA GLU A 891 -11.78 -3.98 13.31
C GLU A 891 -10.59 -4.71 13.97
N SER A 892 -9.37 -4.17 13.81
CA SER A 892 -8.18 -4.67 14.49
C SER A 892 -8.30 -4.58 16.01
N MET A 893 -8.71 -3.44 16.53
CA MET A 893 -8.90 -3.23 17.97
C MET A 893 -9.99 -4.15 18.55
N PHE A 894 -11.07 -4.36 17.80
CA PHE A 894 -12.13 -5.29 18.19
C PHE A 894 -11.61 -6.73 18.32
N TYR A 895 -10.83 -7.20 17.35
CA TYR A 895 -10.22 -8.53 17.35
C TYR A 895 -9.24 -8.69 18.53
N GLU A 896 -8.30 -7.74 18.67
CA GLU A 896 -7.28 -7.81 19.73
C GLU A 896 -7.91 -7.74 21.13
N HIS A 897 -8.96 -6.94 21.33
CA HIS A 897 -9.68 -6.89 22.59
C HIS A 897 -10.28 -8.25 22.95
N ARG A 898 -10.98 -8.89 22.00
CA ARG A 898 -11.61 -10.22 22.23
C ARG A 898 -10.59 -11.34 22.41
N LYS A 899 -9.45 -11.24 21.75
CA LYS A 899 -8.30 -12.13 21.98
C LYS A 899 -7.75 -11.96 23.40
N HIS A 900 -7.61 -10.73 23.86
CA HIS A 900 -7.10 -10.41 25.19
C HIS A 900 -8.09 -10.87 26.31
N THR A 901 -9.40 -10.67 26.13
CA THR A 901 -10.43 -11.10 27.08
C THR A 901 -10.63 -12.64 27.10
N GLY A 902 -10.14 -13.35 26.10
CA GLY A 902 -10.37 -14.78 25.93
C GLY A 902 -11.70 -15.13 25.25
N ASP A 903 -12.49 -14.14 24.80
CA ASP A 903 -13.73 -14.36 24.05
C ASP A 903 -13.47 -15.09 22.71
N ILE A 904 -12.29 -14.92 22.15
CA ILE A 904 -11.76 -15.72 21.04
C ILE A 904 -10.74 -16.69 21.62
N PRO A 905 -11.05 -18.01 21.71
CA PRO A 905 -10.12 -18.99 22.20
C PRO A 905 -9.00 -19.24 21.19
N ILE A 906 -7.75 -19.15 21.63
CA ILE A 906 -6.56 -19.43 20.81
C ILE A 906 -5.69 -20.42 21.56
N VAL A 907 -5.62 -21.65 21.03
CA VAL A 907 -4.86 -22.76 21.62
C VAL A 907 -3.38 -22.40 21.75
N GLY A 908 -2.81 -22.63 22.93
CA GLY A 908 -1.42 -22.31 23.24
C GLY A 908 -1.15 -20.83 23.50
N VAL A 909 -2.18 -19.94 23.41
CA VAL A 909 -2.03 -18.49 23.66
C VAL A 909 -2.87 -18.02 24.84
N ASN A 910 -4.18 -18.30 24.82
CA ASN A 910 -5.11 -17.96 25.92
C ASN A 910 -5.97 -19.15 26.33
N THR A 911 -5.83 -20.31 25.68
CA THR A 911 -6.61 -21.53 25.89
C THR A 911 -5.70 -22.73 25.73
N PHE A 912 -5.87 -23.77 26.59
CA PHE A 912 -5.10 -25.01 26.53
C PHE A 912 -3.57 -24.78 26.47
N GLN A 913 -3.10 -23.87 27.32
CA GLN A 913 -1.68 -23.56 27.44
C GLN A 913 -0.94 -24.69 28.16
N ASP A 914 0.31 -24.95 27.76
CA ASP A 914 1.21 -25.85 28.46
C ASP A 914 1.67 -25.17 29.77
N PRO A 915 1.36 -25.77 30.95
CA PRO A 915 1.78 -25.22 32.24
C PRO A 915 3.30 -25.08 32.39
N ASP A 916 4.06 -25.96 31.73
CA ASP A 916 5.51 -25.96 31.82
C ASP A 916 6.12 -24.85 30.96
N SER A 917 5.46 -24.47 29.85
CA SER A 917 5.89 -23.35 29.01
C SER A 917 5.71 -21.98 29.68
N MET A 918 4.79 -21.86 30.62
CA MET A 918 4.53 -20.63 31.41
C MET A 918 5.54 -20.42 32.54
N SER A 919 6.30 -21.43 32.91
CA SER A 919 7.25 -21.41 34.03
C SER A 919 8.71 -21.30 33.58
N LEU A 920 8.97 -21.31 32.29
CA LEU A 920 10.35 -21.23 31.78
C LEU A 920 10.99 -19.89 32.14
N SER A 921 12.04 -19.97 32.97
CA SER A 921 12.93 -18.82 33.20
C SER A 921 13.60 -18.39 31.88
N ALA A 922 14.06 -17.14 31.80
CA ALA A 922 14.78 -16.63 30.62
C ALA A 922 16.00 -17.51 30.22
N ASP A 923 16.58 -18.25 31.17
CA ASP A 923 17.69 -19.18 30.93
C ASP A 923 17.24 -20.51 30.34
N GLU A 924 15.99 -20.93 30.59
CA GLU A 924 15.38 -22.14 30.02
C GLU A 924 14.80 -21.88 28.64
N ALA A 925 14.39 -20.64 28.34
CA ALA A 925 13.98 -20.23 26.99
C ALA A 925 15.16 -20.28 25.99
N ASP A 926 16.40 -20.11 26.45
CA ASP A 926 17.62 -20.33 25.65
C ASP A 926 17.88 -21.80 25.34
N ALA A 927 17.32 -22.74 26.14
CA ALA A 927 17.42 -24.18 25.90
C ALA A 927 16.51 -24.66 24.74
N PHE A 928 15.47 -23.90 24.40
CA PHE A 928 14.76 -24.03 23.13
C PHE A 928 15.61 -23.33 22.06
N ASN A 929 16.64 -23.93 21.56
CA ASN A 929 17.46 -23.51 20.43
C ASN A 929 16.59 -22.99 19.27
N LEU A 930 16.03 -21.77 19.40
CA LEU A 930 15.35 -21.08 18.30
C LEU A 930 16.45 -20.58 17.37
N ASP A 931 16.73 -21.34 16.33
CA ASP A 931 17.60 -20.93 15.24
C ASP A 931 16.94 -19.75 14.49
N VAL A 932 17.18 -18.53 14.97
CA VAL A 932 16.74 -17.33 14.29
C VAL A 932 17.75 -16.98 13.21
N THR A 933 17.34 -17.07 11.97
CA THR A 933 18.15 -16.67 10.83
C THR A 933 18.34 -15.16 10.81
N ARG A 934 19.57 -14.68 11.02
CA ARG A 934 19.97 -13.27 10.96
C ARG A 934 21.03 -13.08 9.87
N SER A 935 21.10 -11.87 9.33
CA SER A 935 22.20 -11.47 8.45
C SER A 935 23.33 -10.89 9.31
N ASP A 936 24.54 -11.31 9.06
CA ASP A 936 25.74 -10.78 9.72
C ASP A 936 26.18 -9.43 9.15
N ASN A 937 27.11 -8.77 9.83
CA ASN A 937 27.60 -7.47 9.39
C ASN A 937 28.46 -7.57 8.12
N GLU A 938 29.18 -8.68 7.93
CA GLU A 938 30.02 -8.90 6.73
C GLU A 938 29.16 -8.99 5.48
N GLU A 939 28.03 -9.70 5.54
CA GLU A 939 27.06 -9.78 4.44
C GLU A 939 26.48 -8.38 4.10
N LYS A 940 26.11 -7.59 5.11
CA LYS A 940 25.60 -6.22 4.93
C LYS A 940 26.65 -5.29 4.31
N GLU A 941 27.88 -5.33 4.80
CA GLU A 941 28.99 -4.53 4.29
C GLU A 941 29.35 -4.91 2.86
N MET A 942 29.31 -6.19 2.51
CA MET A 942 29.52 -6.68 1.16
C MET A 942 28.48 -6.09 0.18
N VAL A 943 27.20 -6.12 0.52
CA VAL A 943 26.12 -5.56 -0.31
C VAL A 943 26.28 -4.04 -0.47
N ILE A 944 26.64 -3.33 0.60
CA ILE A 944 26.91 -1.88 0.56
C ILE A 944 28.10 -1.56 -0.35
N ALA A 945 29.17 -2.35 -0.25
CA ALA A 945 30.37 -2.17 -1.07
C ALA A 945 30.07 -2.38 -2.56
N ARG A 946 29.35 -3.45 -2.92
CA ARG A 946 28.93 -3.75 -4.30
C ARG A 946 28.07 -2.62 -4.89
N ASN A 947 27.11 -2.09 -4.12
CA ASN A 947 26.30 -0.96 -4.56
C ASN A 947 27.15 0.29 -4.83
N SER A 948 28.14 0.56 -3.96
CA SER A 948 29.07 1.68 -4.12
C SER A 948 29.97 1.53 -5.35
N GLU A 949 30.41 0.32 -5.63
CA GLU A 949 31.22 0.00 -6.82
C GLU A 949 30.41 0.18 -8.11
N PHE A 950 29.18 -0.34 -8.14
CA PHE A 950 28.24 -0.16 -9.26
C PHE A 950 28.03 1.32 -9.59
N LYS A 951 27.76 2.15 -8.59
CA LYS A 951 27.61 3.61 -8.76
C LYS A 951 28.85 4.27 -9.36
N LYS A 952 30.04 3.88 -8.90
CA LYS A 952 31.30 4.41 -9.44
C LYS A 952 31.52 4.01 -10.90
N MET A 953 31.28 2.75 -11.22
CA MET A 953 31.43 2.17 -12.56
C MET A 953 30.52 2.87 -13.58
N HIS A 954 29.28 3.17 -13.20
CA HIS A 954 28.25 3.67 -14.10
C HIS A 954 28.00 5.18 -13.99
N SER A 955 28.77 5.94 -13.19
CA SER A 955 28.48 7.33 -12.80
C SER A 955 28.06 8.24 -13.95
N LYS A 956 28.80 8.26 -15.08
CA LYS A 956 28.50 9.13 -16.24
C LYS A 956 27.20 8.76 -16.96
N LYS A 957 26.95 7.46 -17.13
CA LYS A 957 25.73 7.00 -17.79
C LYS A 957 24.51 7.19 -16.89
N ALA A 958 24.69 6.99 -15.60
CA ALA A 958 23.65 7.25 -14.61
C ALA A 958 23.23 8.72 -14.59
N GLU A 959 24.18 9.67 -14.58
CA GLU A 959 23.87 11.10 -14.61
C GLU A 959 23.01 11.47 -15.83
N LEU A 960 23.39 11.05 -17.03
CA LEU A 960 22.62 11.30 -18.25
C LEU A 960 21.23 10.63 -18.22
N GLY A 961 21.17 9.40 -17.73
CA GLY A 961 19.91 8.68 -17.62
C GLY A 961 18.94 9.31 -16.64
N LEU A 962 19.42 9.76 -15.49
CA LEU A 962 18.62 10.42 -14.46
C LEU A 962 18.10 11.80 -14.93
N GLU A 963 18.90 12.57 -15.63
CA GLU A 963 18.42 13.85 -16.22
C GLU A 963 17.33 13.59 -17.27
N ARG A 964 17.50 12.60 -18.16
CA ARG A 964 16.46 12.20 -19.10
C ARG A 964 15.18 11.77 -18.40
N LEU A 965 15.28 11.02 -17.28
CA LEU A 965 14.12 10.62 -16.48
C LEU A 965 13.37 11.83 -15.93
N LYS A 966 14.11 12.82 -15.39
CA LYS A 966 13.53 14.07 -14.88
C LYS A 966 12.85 14.89 -15.97
N GLU A 967 13.47 15.00 -17.14
CA GLU A 967 12.89 15.68 -18.31
C GLU A 967 11.59 15.01 -18.74
N THR A 968 11.59 13.69 -18.91
CA THR A 968 10.40 12.91 -19.26
C THR A 968 9.29 13.08 -18.22
N ALA A 969 9.64 13.14 -16.93
CA ALA A 969 8.67 13.38 -15.85
C ALA A 969 7.98 14.75 -15.97
N ARG A 970 8.77 15.80 -16.31
CA ARG A 970 8.28 17.20 -16.49
C ARG A 970 7.43 17.35 -17.75
N GLU A 971 7.78 16.64 -18.81
CA GLU A 971 7.07 16.68 -20.11
C GLU A 971 5.81 15.82 -20.13
N GLY A 972 5.59 14.97 -19.13
CA GLY A 972 4.43 14.08 -19.07
C GLY A 972 4.58 12.81 -19.90
N GLY A 973 5.78 12.43 -20.33
CA GLY A 973 6.08 11.22 -21.07
C GLY A 973 5.98 9.94 -20.22
N ASN A 974 6.12 8.78 -20.86
CA ASN A 974 6.08 7.47 -20.20
C ASN A 974 7.40 7.22 -19.45
N LEU A 975 7.32 7.23 -18.11
CA LEU A 975 8.48 7.04 -17.24
C LEU A 975 9.02 5.62 -17.26
N PHE A 976 8.16 4.63 -17.48
CA PHE A 976 8.59 3.23 -17.45
C PHE A 976 9.42 2.85 -18.68
N GLU A 977 9.16 3.45 -19.84
CA GLU A 977 9.99 3.26 -21.03
C GLU A 977 11.43 3.75 -20.79
N VAL A 978 11.60 4.92 -20.16
CA VAL A 978 12.92 5.42 -19.79
C VAL A 978 13.57 4.54 -18.72
N MET A 979 12.76 4.04 -17.75
CA MET A 979 13.24 3.15 -16.71
C MET A 979 13.86 1.88 -17.27
N MET A 980 13.25 1.29 -18.29
CA MET A 980 13.79 0.10 -18.98
C MET A 980 15.18 0.31 -19.55
N GLU A 981 15.54 1.54 -19.89
CA GLU A 981 16.89 1.86 -20.43
C GLU A 981 17.89 2.16 -19.30
N ILE A 982 17.48 2.95 -18.29
CA ILE A 982 18.40 3.46 -17.29
C ILE A 982 18.72 2.48 -16.17
N VAL A 983 17.87 1.48 -15.93
CA VAL A 983 18.05 0.49 -14.85
C VAL A 983 19.37 -0.30 -14.99
N GLU A 984 19.91 -0.40 -16.21
CA GLU A 984 21.23 -0.99 -16.49
C GLU A 984 22.40 -0.23 -15.83
N HIS A 985 22.18 1.03 -15.45
CA HIS A 985 23.25 1.94 -14.99
C HIS A 985 22.90 2.73 -13.73
N CYS A 986 21.64 2.68 -13.29
CA CYS A 986 21.16 3.43 -12.14
C CYS A 986 20.69 2.50 -11.04
N THR A 987 21.09 2.79 -9.80
CA THR A 987 20.58 2.07 -8.63
C THR A 987 19.15 2.49 -8.30
N VAL A 988 18.45 1.68 -7.51
CA VAL A 988 17.10 2.01 -7.03
C VAL A 988 17.06 3.35 -6.28
N GLY A 989 18.06 3.61 -5.43
CA GLY A 989 18.15 4.85 -4.66
C GLY A 989 18.36 6.09 -5.54
N GLN A 990 19.25 6.01 -6.53
CA GLN A 990 19.48 7.12 -7.47
C GLN A 990 18.21 7.49 -8.24
N VAL A 991 17.47 6.49 -8.73
CA VAL A 991 16.22 6.71 -9.44
C VAL A 991 15.14 7.30 -8.53
N THR A 992 15.03 6.78 -7.31
CA THR A 992 14.05 7.25 -6.32
C THR A 992 14.30 8.73 -5.97
N GLU A 993 15.55 9.11 -5.71
CA GLU A 993 15.92 10.50 -5.43
C GLU A 993 15.62 11.44 -6.62
N ALA A 994 15.92 11.02 -7.84
CA ALA A 994 15.61 11.79 -9.04
C ALA A 994 14.10 12.01 -9.22
N LEU A 995 13.29 11.00 -8.91
CA LEU A 995 11.84 11.09 -8.97
C LEU A 995 11.24 11.88 -7.81
N PHE A 996 11.89 11.95 -6.64
CA PHE A 996 11.45 12.85 -5.56
C PHE A 996 11.53 14.32 -5.98
N GLU A 997 12.49 14.68 -6.83
CA GLU A 997 12.61 16.04 -7.35
C GLU A 997 11.48 16.42 -8.33
N THR A 998 10.86 15.45 -9.01
CA THR A 998 9.87 15.69 -10.07
C THR A 998 8.47 15.22 -9.75
N GLY A 999 8.32 14.25 -8.86
CA GLY A 999 7.05 13.62 -8.51
C GLY A 999 6.66 13.73 -7.04
N GLY A 1000 7.57 14.18 -6.19
CA GLY A 1000 7.37 14.39 -4.75
C GLY A 1000 7.35 13.10 -3.92
N GLN A 1001 7.97 13.18 -2.77
CA GLN A 1001 7.99 12.12 -1.78
C GLN A 1001 6.63 12.03 -1.05
N PHE A 1002 6.19 10.82 -0.70
CA PHE A 1002 5.00 10.64 0.11
C PHE A 1002 5.16 11.27 1.49
N ARG A 1003 4.16 12.03 1.90
CA ARG A 1003 4.07 12.60 3.24
C ARG A 1003 3.15 11.74 4.09
N ARG A 1004 3.71 11.09 5.12
CA ARG A 1004 2.95 10.20 5.98
C ARG A 1004 1.87 10.95 6.76
N ASN A 1005 0.66 10.45 6.73
CA ASN A 1005 -0.42 10.89 7.62
C ASN A 1005 -0.29 10.13 8.95
N MET A 1006 -0.15 10.87 10.06
CA MET A 1006 -0.19 10.28 11.41
C MET A 1006 -1.56 10.45 12.05
#